data_53368ea0070326d1ed4d9cb3c79ec629
#
_entry.id   53368ea0070326d1ed4d9cb3c79ec629
#
_cell.length_a   1.000
_cell.length_b   1.000
_cell.length_c   1.000
_cell.angle_alpha   90.00
_cell.angle_beta   90.00
_cell.angle_gamma   90.00
#
_symmetry.space_group_name_H-M   'P 1'
#
loop_
_entity.id
_entity.type
_entity.pdbx_description
1 polymer ?
#
loop_
_entity_poly.entity_id
_entity_poly.type
_entity_poly.pdbx_seq_one_letter_code
_entity_poly.pdbx_strand_id
1 'polypeptide(L)'
;MAVKEKIDRTASHYDAENIQVLKGLEAVRKRPGMYIGSTSASGLHHLVYEVVDNSIDEALAGHATEISVTIHKDDSITVVDDGRGIPVDIHPTEGLPGVELAMTVLHAGGKFDKNSYKVSGGLHGVGVSVVNALSSQLKVWVRRDGKVHYMDFNRGTTITQLKVVGTVAKNDTGTKVWFKPDDLIFTDLTYKYDTLANRMRELAYLNKGVGISLTDEREGQEKSETFLARGGLQEMVQFLNARSKPLHAEVVYIDTTHDDIGIEIAFQYNDGYNENVFSFVNNINTHEGGTHLTGFKSGLTRVINQYLGRSSINKKDKEAKLSGDDVREGLTAVLSVKVHEPQFEGQTKTKLGNSEVEGAVTSVMNELLNRYLDEHPKVANIIIEKAISASRAREAARKARDLTRKKSALDVGNLPGKLADCSLSDPVLCELYLVEGDSAGGSAKMGRNRNFQAILPLRGKIINVEKARIDKVLSNEEIRTIITAIGAGIRDDFSLESTRYHKIILMVDADVDGAHIRTLLLTFLFRQMPELIEAGYIYLAQPPLYRVAKGKEEYYAYDEKERDDLIARMGGNDGRTSVNIQRYKGLGEMNPDQLWKTTMDPNTRTLLKVNVEDAVLADQIFQTLMGDDVEPRRQFIEANAKFVSNLDV
;
A
#
# COMPACT_ATOMS: atom_id res chain seq x y z
N MET A 1 -23.89 43.22 -31.80
CA MET A 1 -22.44 43.61 -31.83
C MET A 1 -21.75 42.70 -30.80
N ALA A 2 -21.02 41.74 -31.28
CA ALA A 2 -20.28 40.82 -30.42
C ALA A 2 -18.89 41.39 -30.14
N VAL A 3 -18.63 41.68 -28.88
CA VAL A 3 -17.28 42.09 -28.42
C VAL A 3 -16.45 40.79 -28.35
N LYS A 4 -15.50 40.65 -29.30
CA LYS A 4 -14.43 39.67 -29.23
C LYS A 4 -13.41 40.20 -28.22
N GLU A 5 -13.38 39.62 -27.00
CA GLU A 5 -12.23 39.73 -26.12
C GLU A 5 -11.02 39.10 -26.79
N LYS A 6 -10.04 39.95 -27.10
CA LYS A 6 -8.71 39.50 -27.47
C LYS A 6 -8.04 38.92 -26.25
N ILE A 7 -7.90 37.60 -26.24
CA ILE A 7 -6.96 36.91 -25.35
C ILE A 7 -5.57 37.35 -25.73
N ASP A 8 -4.98 38.18 -24.88
CA ASP A 8 -3.60 38.65 -25.01
C ASP A 8 -2.66 37.47 -24.81
N ARG A 9 -2.28 36.80 -25.91
CA ARG A 9 -1.24 35.77 -25.93
C ARG A 9 0.11 36.49 -25.90
N THR A 10 0.54 36.96 -24.72
CA THR A 10 1.97 37.13 -24.45
C THR A 10 2.57 35.72 -24.42
N ALA A 11 2.92 35.23 -25.61
CA ALA A 11 3.67 34.01 -25.76
C ALA A 11 5.00 34.21 -25.02
N SER A 12 5.17 33.56 -23.84
CA SER A 12 6.49 33.32 -23.29
C SER A 12 7.27 32.59 -24.39
N HIS A 13 8.27 33.23 -24.94
CA HIS A 13 9.16 32.60 -25.92
C HIS A 13 9.77 31.38 -25.20
N TYR A 14 9.34 30.17 -25.61
CA TYR A 14 9.94 28.92 -25.15
C TYR A 14 11.03 28.57 -26.17
N ASP A 15 12.26 28.83 -25.82
CA ASP A 15 13.46 28.58 -26.60
C ASP A 15 14.48 27.74 -25.80
N ALA A 16 15.66 27.51 -26.39
CA ALA A 16 16.69 26.70 -25.76
C ALA A 16 17.21 27.27 -24.45
N GLU A 17 17.08 28.57 -24.21
CA GLU A 17 17.52 29.26 -22.98
C GLU A 17 16.59 28.89 -21.80
N ASN A 18 15.36 28.47 -22.08
CA ASN A 18 14.40 28.02 -21.06
C ASN A 18 14.63 26.56 -20.64
N ILE A 19 15.51 25.83 -21.31
CA ILE A 19 15.84 24.44 -20.97
C ILE A 19 16.89 24.43 -19.86
N GLN A 20 16.47 24.13 -18.61
CA GLN A 20 17.38 23.97 -17.48
C GLN A 20 17.95 22.56 -17.44
N VAL A 21 19.27 22.40 -17.50
CA VAL A 21 19.96 21.14 -17.29
C VAL A 21 20.39 21.06 -15.83
N LEU A 22 19.77 20.15 -15.08
CA LEU A 22 20.13 19.86 -13.69
C LEU A 22 21.22 18.80 -13.67
N LYS A 23 22.30 19.03 -12.92
CA LYS A 23 23.42 18.10 -12.81
C LYS A 23 23.47 17.41 -11.45
N GLY A 24 23.83 16.11 -11.45
CA GLY A 24 24.05 15.34 -10.21
C GLY A 24 22.84 15.34 -9.29
N LEU A 25 23.06 15.54 -7.99
CA LEU A 25 22.04 15.47 -6.95
C LEU A 25 21.09 16.68 -6.89
N GLU A 26 21.37 17.75 -7.63
CA GLU A 26 20.47 18.90 -7.72
C GLU A 26 19.10 18.51 -8.33
N ALA A 27 19.10 17.58 -9.31
CA ALA A 27 17.88 17.04 -9.90
C ALA A 27 16.99 16.35 -8.87
N VAL A 28 17.59 15.59 -7.94
CA VAL A 28 16.91 14.89 -6.85
C VAL A 28 16.22 15.91 -5.92
N ARG A 29 16.94 16.93 -5.49
CA ARG A 29 16.41 17.97 -4.61
C ARG A 29 15.28 18.79 -5.25
N LYS A 30 15.34 19.01 -6.57
CA LYS A 30 14.31 19.78 -7.30
C LYS A 30 13.04 18.96 -7.57
N ARG A 31 13.16 17.63 -7.70
CA ARG A 31 12.05 16.72 -7.99
C ARG A 31 12.14 15.46 -7.12
N PRO A 32 12.08 15.58 -5.77
CA PRO A 32 12.26 14.44 -4.87
C PRO A 32 11.21 13.34 -5.08
N GLY A 33 9.96 13.70 -5.41
CA GLY A 33 8.88 12.74 -5.68
C GLY A 33 9.17 11.75 -6.80
N MET A 34 10.07 12.07 -7.75
CA MET A 34 10.50 11.12 -8.80
C MET A 34 11.34 9.96 -8.25
N TYR A 35 12.00 10.14 -7.10
CA TYR A 35 12.94 9.18 -6.51
C TYR A 35 12.38 8.48 -5.27
N ILE A 36 11.60 9.19 -4.44
CA ILE A 36 11.04 8.66 -3.19
C ILE A 36 9.51 8.64 -3.18
N GLY A 37 8.87 8.86 -4.33
CA GLY A 37 7.42 8.84 -4.51
C GLY A 37 6.69 10.05 -3.93
N SER A 38 7.09 10.55 -2.76
CA SER A 38 6.41 11.63 -2.05
C SER A 38 7.39 12.38 -1.13
N THR A 39 7.06 13.61 -0.72
CA THR A 39 7.75 14.35 0.35
C THR A 39 6.96 14.36 1.66
N SER A 40 5.90 13.56 1.76
CA SER A 40 5.14 13.31 2.99
C SER A 40 5.83 12.29 3.90
N ALA A 41 5.14 11.85 4.96
CA ALA A 41 5.63 10.83 5.89
C ALA A 41 6.10 9.55 5.17
N SER A 42 5.44 9.11 4.09
CA SER A 42 5.83 7.92 3.35
C SER A 42 7.21 8.07 2.69
N GLY A 43 7.47 9.21 2.04
CA GLY A 43 8.79 9.50 1.48
C GLY A 43 9.88 9.67 2.55
N LEU A 44 9.52 10.19 3.73
CA LEU A 44 10.44 10.25 4.86
C LEU A 44 10.90 8.85 5.31
N HIS A 45 9.96 7.92 5.48
CA HIS A 45 10.28 6.52 5.83
C HIS A 45 11.07 5.82 4.73
N HIS A 46 10.82 6.16 3.46
CA HIS A 46 11.54 5.61 2.32
C HIS A 46 13.06 5.88 2.38
N LEU A 47 13.50 7.01 2.96
CA LEU A 47 14.92 7.27 3.18
C LEU A 47 15.57 6.19 4.07
N VAL A 48 14.86 5.75 5.11
CA VAL A 48 15.35 4.66 5.98
C VAL A 48 15.41 3.35 5.21
N TYR A 49 14.37 3.05 4.40
CA TYR A 49 14.32 1.82 3.61
C TYR A 49 15.51 1.73 2.63
N GLU A 50 15.86 2.81 1.94
CA GLU A 50 16.99 2.83 1.00
C GLU A 50 18.34 2.52 1.68
N VAL A 51 18.54 2.96 2.92
CA VAL A 51 19.77 2.66 3.66
C VAL A 51 19.75 1.22 4.20
N VAL A 52 18.62 0.78 4.76
CA VAL A 52 18.46 -0.60 5.26
C VAL A 52 18.56 -1.63 4.14
N ASP A 53 17.95 -1.35 2.97
CA ASP A 53 18.01 -2.24 1.81
C ASP A 53 19.46 -2.45 1.32
N ASN A 54 20.35 -1.47 1.51
CA ASN A 54 21.78 -1.67 1.23
C ASN A 54 22.44 -2.67 2.20
N SER A 55 22.08 -2.62 3.48
CA SER A 55 22.54 -3.58 4.48
C SER A 55 21.95 -4.98 4.23
N ILE A 56 20.69 -5.05 3.79
CA ILE A 56 20.03 -6.30 3.37
C ILE A 56 20.72 -6.89 2.11
N ASP A 57 21.14 -6.06 1.16
CA ASP A 57 21.90 -6.55 -0.01
C ASP A 57 23.25 -7.18 0.39
N GLU A 58 23.93 -6.66 1.44
CA GLU A 58 25.09 -7.32 2.03
C GLU A 58 24.71 -8.67 2.69
N ALA A 59 23.54 -8.76 3.32
CA ALA A 59 23.05 -10.00 3.89
C ALA A 59 22.68 -11.02 2.80
N LEU A 60 22.04 -10.62 1.71
CA LEU A 60 21.76 -11.46 0.53
C LEU A 60 23.04 -11.97 -0.13
N ALA A 61 24.10 -11.17 -0.10
CA ALA A 61 25.42 -11.58 -0.56
C ALA A 61 26.17 -12.49 0.44
N GLY A 62 25.58 -12.78 1.61
CA GLY A 62 26.14 -13.64 2.65
C GLY A 62 27.20 -12.98 3.54
N HIS A 63 27.24 -11.64 3.58
CA HIS A 63 28.29 -10.90 4.29
C HIS A 63 27.78 -10.16 5.54
N ALA A 64 26.48 -9.90 5.68
CA ALA A 64 25.90 -9.30 6.87
C ALA A 64 24.94 -10.27 7.57
N THR A 65 24.92 -10.21 8.90
CA THR A 65 24.06 -11.02 9.77
C THR A 65 23.31 -10.17 10.78
N GLU A 66 23.80 -8.97 11.09
CA GLU A 66 23.18 -8.05 12.04
C GLU A 66 23.05 -6.64 11.45
N ILE A 67 21.85 -6.09 11.57
CA ILE A 67 21.51 -4.74 11.15
C ILE A 67 20.86 -4.02 12.33
N SER A 68 21.30 -2.80 12.64
CA SER A 68 20.65 -1.98 13.65
C SER A 68 20.19 -0.64 13.10
N VAL A 69 18.97 -0.25 13.44
CA VAL A 69 18.35 1.01 13.07
C VAL A 69 18.00 1.77 14.36
N THR A 70 18.41 3.03 14.45
CA THR A 70 18.14 3.87 15.61
C THR A 70 17.48 5.17 15.18
N ILE A 71 16.32 5.49 15.75
CA ILE A 71 15.67 6.80 15.67
C ILE A 71 16.16 7.63 16.86
N HIS A 72 16.89 8.69 16.59
CA HIS A 72 17.45 9.55 17.65
C HIS A 72 16.45 10.59 18.14
N LYS A 73 16.76 11.21 19.28
CA LYS A 73 15.93 12.27 19.91
C LYS A 73 15.66 13.47 19.01
N ASP A 74 16.50 13.74 18.03
CA ASP A 74 16.41 14.86 17.09
C ASP A 74 15.84 14.45 15.72
N ASP A 75 15.16 13.28 15.66
CA ASP A 75 14.62 12.66 14.45
C ASP A 75 15.69 12.39 13.36
N SER A 76 16.96 12.28 13.73
CA SER A 76 17.98 11.69 12.86
C SER A 76 17.96 10.17 12.94
N ILE A 77 18.46 9.50 11.91
CA ILE A 77 18.51 8.04 11.82
C ILE A 77 19.95 7.56 11.77
N THR A 78 20.24 6.47 12.47
CA THR A 78 21.46 5.68 12.27
C THR A 78 21.09 4.28 11.79
N VAL A 79 21.76 3.80 10.74
CA VAL A 79 21.74 2.41 10.31
C VAL A 79 23.15 1.86 10.37
N VAL A 80 23.33 0.67 10.96
CA VAL A 80 24.64 -0.01 11.07
C VAL A 80 24.47 -1.44 10.61
N ASP A 81 25.41 -1.92 9.81
CA ASP A 81 25.55 -3.33 9.44
C ASP A 81 26.93 -3.89 9.76
N ASP A 82 27.05 -5.20 9.78
CA ASP A 82 28.28 -5.98 9.91
C ASP A 82 28.77 -6.56 8.56
N GLY A 83 28.36 -5.96 7.43
CA GLY A 83 28.76 -6.35 6.08
C GLY A 83 30.22 -6.08 5.75
N ARG A 84 30.59 -6.14 4.47
CA ARG A 84 31.96 -5.92 4.00
C ARG A 84 32.47 -4.49 4.19
N GLY A 85 31.57 -3.54 4.38
CA GLY A 85 31.84 -2.10 4.30
C GLY A 85 31.97 -1.59 2.85
N ILE A 86 31.46 -0.40 2.59
CA ILE A 86 31.54 0.25 1.27
C ILE A 86 33.02 0.39 0.86
N PRO A 87 33.42 0.15 -0.42
CA PRO A 87 34.78 0.35 -0.89
C PRO A 87 35.30 1.75 -0.59
N VAL A 88 36.55 1.83 -0.08
CA VAL A 88 37.19 3.10 0.32
C VAL A 88 38.37 3.47 -0.58
N ASP A 89 38.78 2.56 -1.46
CA ASP A 89 39.84 2.75 -2.46
C ASP A 89 39.41 3.75 -3.52
N ILE A 90 40.40 4.36 -4.16
CA ILE A 90 40.19 5.33 -5.24
C ILE A 90 39.74 4.59 -6.51
N HIS A 91 38.61 5.00 -7.05
CA HIS A 91 38.08 4.45 -8.31
C HIS A 91 39.01 4.82 -9.47
N PRO A 92 39.43 3.87 -10.30
CA PRO A 92 40.51 4.09 -11.31
C PRO A 92 40.16 5.17 -12.35
N THR A 93 38.88 5.29 -12.71
CA THR A 93 38.43 6.21 -13.77
C THR A 93 38.01 7.56 -13.20
N GLU A 94 37.26 7.54 -12.07
CA GLU A 94 36.64 8.75 -11.50
C GLU A 94 37.57 9.52 -10.56
N GLY A 95 38.66 8.87 -10.06
CA GLY A 95 39.62 9.49 -9.16
C GLY A 95 39.07 9.83 -7.76
N LEU A 96 37.88 9.33 -7.41
CA LEU A 96 37.21 9.53 -6.12
C LEU A 96 37.17 8.22 -5.31
N PRO A 97 37.13 8.29 -3.98
CA PRO A 97 36.90 7.10 -3.15
C PRO A 97 35.56 6.44 -3.48
N GLY A 98 35.50 5.09 -3.46
CA GLY A 98 34.27 4.36 -3.76
C GLY A 98 33.08 4.79 -2.89
N VAL A 99 33.30 5.08 -1.61
CA VAL A 99 32.26 5.60 -0.70
C VAL A 99 31.75 6.98 -1.13
N GLU A 100 32.63 7.86 -1.62
CA GLU A 100 32.20 9.18 -2.13
C GLU A 100 31.36 9.05 -3.40
N LEU A 101 31.78 8.18 -4.32
CA LEU A 101 31.02 7.87 -5.53
C LEU A 101 29.61 7.35 -5.19
N ALA A 102 29.51 6.38 -4.28
CA ALA A 102 28.22 5.82 -3.86
C ALA A 102 27.28 6.88 -3.25
N MET A 103 27.85 7.87 -2.54
CA MET A 103 27.06 8.91 -1.85
C MET A 103 26.71 10.11 -2.73
N THR A 104 27.46 10.40 -3.79
CA THR A 104 27.34 11.68 -4.54
C THR A 104 26.98 11.52 -6.01
N VAL A 105 27.16 10.32 -6.58
CA VAL A 105 26.92 10.10 -8.01
C VAL A 105 25.69 9.21 -8.19
N LEU A 106 24.75 9.66 -9.03
CA LEU A 106 23.61 8.84 -9.45
C LEU A 106 24.09 7.77 -10.41
N HIS A 107 23.48 6.59 -10.32
CA HIS A 107 23.83 5.42 -11.15
C HIS A 107 25.27 4.94 -10.96
N ALA A 108 25.82 5.11 -9.76
CA ALA A 108 27.10 4.58 -9.35
C ALA A 108 26.89 3.54 -8.23
N GLY A 109 27.53 2.36 -8.36
CA GLY A 109 27.47 1.34 -7.31
C GLY A 109 27.98 -0.02 -7.76
N GLY A 110 28.48 -0.80 -6.81
CA GLY A 110 29.00 -2.16 -7.04
C GLY A 110 27.93 -3.19 -7.45
N LYS A 111 26.65 -2.83 -7.37
CA LYS A 111 25.51 -3.70 -7.73
C LYS A 111 25.33 -3.86 -9.25
N PHE A 112 26.03 -3.08 -10.07
CA PHE A 112 26.13 -3.29 -11.52
C PHE A 112 27.12 -4.40 -11.90
N ASP A 113 27.99 -4.82 -10.97
CA ASP A 113 28.89 -5.95 -11.19
C ASP A 113 28.28 -7.26 -10.69
N LYS A 114 27.96 -8.16 -11.62
CA LYS A 114 27.37 -9.48 -11.36
C LYS A 114 28.22 -10.39 -10.48
N ASN A 115 29.54 -10.15 -10.42
CA ASN A 115 30.42 -10.93 -9.57
C ASN A 115 30.36 -10.51 -8.10
N SER A 116 30.06 -9.23 -7.85
CA SER A 116 29.97 -8.67 -6.50
C SER A 116 28.63 -8.91 -5.83
N TYR A 117 27.51 -8.86 -6.61
CA TYR A 117 26.15 -9.12 -6.14
C TYR A 117 25.38 -9.94 -7.18
N LYS A 118 25.16 -11.22 -6.87
CA LYS A 118 24.34 -12.10 -7.74
C LYS A 118 22.86 -11.69 -7.72
N VAL A 119 22.37 -11.27 -6.58
CA VAL A 119 21.00 -10.81 -6.36
C VAL A 119 21.05 -9.56 -5.49
N SER A 120 20.31 -8.52 -5.85
CA SER A 120 20.16 -7.31 -5.04
C SER A 120 18.80 -6.67 -5.23
N GLY A 121 18.29 -5.99 -4.21
CA GLY A 121 17.09 -5.13 -4.31
C GLY A 121 17.41 -3.77 -4.93
N GLY A 122 18.63 -3.26 -4.68
CA GLY A 122 19.13 -2.00 -5.24
C GLY A 122 19.62 -2.16 -6.67
N LEU A 123 18.79 -1.78 -7.66
CA LEU A 123 19.08 -1.99 -9.08
C LEU A 123 19.64 -0.75 -9.78
N HIS A 124 19.30 0.44 -9.32
CA HIS A 124 19.52 1.68 -10.06
C HIS A 124 20.78 2.45 -9.60
N GLY A 125 21.42 2.04 -8.51
CA GLY A 125 22.59 2.73 -7.96
C GLY A 125 22.30 4.19 -7.55
N VAL A 126 21.09 4.45 -7.04
CA VAL A 126 20.67 5.81 -6.68
C VAL A 126 20.23 5.95 -5.21
N GLY A 127 19.89 4.87 -4.52
CA GLY A 127 19.21 4.91 -3.21
C GLY A 127 19.94 5.79 -2.18
N VAL A 128 21.16 5.45 -1.83
CA VAL A 128 21.91 6.19 -0.79
C VAL A 128 22.32 7.59 -1.23
N SER A 129 22.56 7.83 -2.52
CA SER A 129 22.84 9.18 -3.04
C SER A 129 21.59 10.07 -3.00
N VAL A 130 20.40 9.49 -3.18
CA VAL A 130 19.11 10.18 -2.97
C VAL A 130 18.92 10.53 -1.49
N VAL A 131 19.21 9.60 -0.56
CA VAL A 131 19.19 9.89 0.89
C VAL A 131 20.11 11.05 1.23
N ASN A 132 21.35 11.04 0.69
CA ASN A 132 22.30 12.13 0.88
C ASN A 132 21.78 13.47 0.34
N ALA A 133 21.22 13.48 -0.86
CA ALA A 133 20.67 14.68 -1.48
C ALA A 133 19.50 15.28 -0.68
N LEU A 134 18.68 14.44 -0.05
CA LEU A 134 17.47 14.83 0.68
C LEU A 134 17.69 14.96 2.20
N SER A 135 18.94 14.86 2.65
CA SER A 135 19.32 15.07 4.05
C SER A 135 20.03 16.42 4.23
N SER A 136 19.71 17.12 5.28
CA SER A 136 20.45 18.33 5.70
C SER A 136 21.88 18.00 6.06
N GLN A 137 22.10 16.81 6.63
CA GLN A 137 23.42 16.28 6.96
C GLN A 137 23.42 14.76 6.85
N LEU A 138 24.49 14.18 6.29
CA LEU A 138 24.74 12.75 6.27
C LEU A 138 26.18 12.48 6.66
N LYS A 139 26.40 11.43 7.47
CA LYS A 139 27.72 10.98 7.91
C LYS A 139 27.85 9.47 7.67
N VAL A 140 28.99 9.06 7.18
CA VAL A 140 29.27 7.65 6.94
C VAL A 140 30.57 7.23 7.61
N TRP A 141 30.53 6.09 8.28
CA TRP A 141 31.71 5.39 8.81
C TRP A 141 31.78 4.03 8.16
N VAL A 142 32.95 3.70 7.64
CA VAL A 142 33.21 2.39 7.03
C VAL A 142 34.29 1.69 7.82
N ARG A 143 33.98 0.53 8.36
CA ARG A 143 34.95 -0.39 8.99
C ARG A 143 35.45 -1.34 7.90
N ARG A 144 36.70 -1.19 7.50
CA ARG A 144 37.30 -2.00 6.44
C ARG A 144 38.81 -2.02 6.60
N ASP A 145 39.42 -3.18 6.32
CA ASP A 145 40.87 -3.39 6.36
C ASP A 145 41.56 -2.99 7.69
N GLY A 146 40.84 -3.20 8.81
CA GLY A 146 41.31 -2.87 10.16
C GLY A 146 41.25 -1.39 10.51
N LYS A 147 40.58 -0.56 9.70
CA LYS A 147 40.46 0.89 9.88
C LYS A 147 39.01 1.31 9.90
N VAL A 148 38.76 2.44 10.56
CA VAL A 148 37.47 3.14 10.49
C VAL A 148 37.65 4.39 9.64
N HIS A 149 37.05 4.39 8.48
CA HIS A 149 37.03 5.53 7.55
C HIS A 149 35.80 6.38 7.79
N TYR A 150 35.91 7.68 7.58
CA TYR A 150 34.82 8.65 7.82
C TYR A 150 34.73 9.68 6.72
N MET A 151 33.50 9.99 6.32
CA MET A 151 33.14 11.15 5.49
C MET A 151 31.83 11.77 5.99
N ASP A 152 31.64 13.05 5.72
CA ASP A 152 30.36 13.74 5.94
C ASP A 152 29.96 14.62 4.75
N PHE A 153 28.65 14.84 4.67
CA PHE A 153 27.99 15.51 3.55
C PHE A 153 26.93 16.48 4.07
N ASN A 154 26.67 17.51 3.28
CA ASN A 154 25.58 18.45 3.52
C ASN A 154 24.77 18.60 2.23
N ARG A 155 23.49 18.23 2.26
CA ARG A 155 22.59 18.31 1.10
C ARG A 155 23.17 17.73 -0.19
N GLY A 156 23.82 16.59 -0.08
CA GLY A 156 24.45 15.91 -1.22
C GLY A 156 25.88 16.35 -1.54
N THR A 157 26.39 17.39 -0.90
CA THR A 157 27.75 17.92 -1.17
C THR A 157 28.74 17.37 -0.14
N THR A 158 29.87 16.88 -0.58
CA THR A 158 30.99 16.42 0.28
C THR A 158 31.53 17.60 1.10
N ILE A 159 31.60 17.45 2.43
CA ILE A 159 32.17 18.44 3.36
C ILE A 159 33.58 18.09 3.76
N THR A 160 33.83 16.80 4.08
CA THR A 160 35.18 16.34 4.44
C THR A 160 35.64 15.26 3.47
N GLN A 161 36.92 15.32 3.12
CA GLN A 161 37.56 14.22 2.40
C GLN A 161 37.61 12.95 3.27
N LEU A 162 37.68 11.78 2.61
CA LEU A 162 37.80 10.51 3.30
C LEU A 162 39.01 10.50 4.23
N LYS A 163 38.78 10.24 5.51
CA LYS A 163 39.84 10.17 6.52
C LYS A 163 39.70 8.95 7.42
N VAL A 164 40.84 8.44 7.90
CA VAL A 164 40.86 7.40 8.92
C VAL A 164 40.68 8.07 10.29
N VAL A 165 39.65 7.63 11.05
CA VAL A 165 39.31 8.16 12.37
C VAL A 165 39.52 7.17 13.51
N GLY A 166 39.84 5.91 13.20
CA GLY A 166 40.09 4.86 14.20
C GLY A 166 40.60 3.58 13.58
N THR A 167 40.87 2.61 14.43
CA THR A 167 41.29 1.25 14.05
C THR A 167 40.37 0.23 14.72
N VAL A 168 40.10 -0.87 14.03
CA VAL A 168 39.29 -2.00 14.51
C VAL A 168 40.02 -3.31 14.20
N ALA A 169 39.53 -4.44 14.67
CA ALA A 169 40.02 -5.73 14.26
C ALA A 169 39.81 -5.93 12.74
N LYS A 170 40.72 -6.65 12.05
CA LYS A 170 40.65 -6.85 10.61
C LYS A 170 39.35 -7.53 10.14
N ASN A 171 38.75 -8.35 10.98
CA ASN A 171 37.51 -9.05 10.74
C ASN A 171 36.27 -8.24 11.20
N ASP A 172 36.45 -7.10 11.86
CA ASP A 172 35.36 -6.18 12.18
C ASP A 172 35.16 -5.24 11.00
N THR A 173 34.19 -5.59 10.17
CA THR A 173 33.83 -4.85 8.96
C THR A 173 32.39 -4.35 9.07
N GLY A 174 31.98 -3.45 8.19
CA GLY A 174 30.60 -2.96 8.13
C GLY A 174 30.49 -1.49 7.78
N THR A 175 29.26 -1.06 7.60
CA THR A 175 28.94 0.35 7.31
C THR A 175 28.02 0.91 8.40
N LYS A 176 28.28 2.16 8.78
CA LYS A 176 27.39 2.96 9.61
C LYS A 176 27.03 4.23 8.84
N VAL A 177 25.76 4.44 8.60
CA VAL A 177 25.21 5.67 8.00
C VAL A 177 24.34 6.38 9.03
N TRP A 178 24.64 7.63 9.30
CA TRP A 178 23.79 8.54 10.07
C TRP A 178 23.32 9.65 9.16
N PHE A 179 22.04 9.97 9.17
CA PHE A 179 21.48 11.05 8.37
C PHE A 179 20.35 11.77 9.08
N LYS A 180 20.21 13.06 8.75
CA LYS A 180 19.12 13.91 9.22
C LYS A 180 18.36 14.45 8.00
N PRO A 181 17.08 14.15 7.83
CA PRO A 181 16.29 14.66 6.72
C PRO A 181 16.30 16.18 6.65
N ASP A 182 16.15 16.73 5.43
CA ASP A 182 16.16 18.17 5.21
C ASP A 182 14.76 18.78 5.37
N ASP A 183 14.60 19.69 6.33
CA ASP A 183 13.37 20.43 6.62
C ASP A 183 12.92 21.36 5.46
N LEU A 184 13.81 21.66 4.52
CA LEU A 184 13.45 22.36 3.28
C LEU A 184 12.74 21.47 2.25
N ILE A 185 12.75 20.14 2.44
CA ILE A 185 12.16 19.16 1.52
C ILE A 185 10.93 18.51 2.12
N PHE A 186 11.01 18.07 3.39
CA PHE A 186 9.95 17.36 4.08
C PHE A 186 9.15 18.30 4.96
N THR A 187 7.83 18.23 4.86
CA THR A 187 6.91 19.02 5.68
C THR A 187 6.68 18.42 7.07
N ASP A 188 6.87 17.11 7.20
CA ASP A 188 6.81 16.36 8.45
C ASP A 188 8.10 15.54 8.57
N LEU A 189 8.80 15.68 9.69
CA LEU A 189 10.07 15.01 9.98
C LEU A 189 9.91 13.89 11.01
N THR A 190 8.68 13.61 11.45
CA THR A 190 8.39 12.66 12.51
C THR A 190 8.30 11.23 11.99
N TYR A 191 9.24 10.38 12.39
CA TYR A 191 9.19 8.95 12.09
C TYR A 191 8.13 8.23 12.93
N LYS A 192 7.38 7.32 12.28
CA LYS A 192 6.46 6.40 12.95
C LYS A 192 7.18 5.08 13.22
N TYR A 193 7.39 4.78 14.51
CA TYR A 193 8.05 3.55 14.94
C TYR A 193 7.42 2.30 14.32
N ASP A 194 6.09 2.18 14.40
CA ASP A 194 5.38 0.97 13.95
C ASP A 194 5.52 0.76 12.43
N THR A 195 5.60 1.82 11.64
CA THR A 195 5.84 1.73 10.19
C THR A 195 7.22 1.13 9.90
N LEU A 196 8.26 1.61 10.59
CA LEU A 196 9.61 1.06 10.46
C LEU A 196 9.69 -0.38 11.02
N ALA A 197 9.08 -0.64 12.18
CA ALA A 197 9.07 -1.95 12.82
C ALA A 197 8.45 -3.03 11.92
N ASN A 198 7.33 -2.71 11.25
CA ASN A 198 6.70 -3.65 10.31
C ASN A 198 7.62 -3.98 9.13
N ARG A 199 8.29 -2.99 8.56
CA ARG A 199 9.25 -3.22 7.46
C ARG A 199 10.46 -4.03 7.93
N MET A 200 11.01 -3.76 9.12
CA MET A 200 12.13 -4.54 9.68
C MET A 200 11.72 -5.99 9.94
N ARG A 201 10.51 -6.22 10.43
CA ARG A 201 9.94 -7.56 10.65
C ARG A 201 9.76 -8.31 9.32
N GLU A 202 9.22 -7.67 8.30
CA GLU A 202 9.07 -8.21 6.95
C GLU A 202 10.44 -8.64 6.38
N LEU A 203 11.44 -7.75 6.45
CA LEU A 203 12.79 -8.04 5.98
C LEU A 203 13.46 -9.19 6.75
N ALA A 204 13.21 -9.31 8.07
CA ALA A 204 13.71 -10.43 8.85
C ALA A 204 13.09 -11.78 8.41
N TYR A 205 11.81 -11.80 8.06
CA TYR A 205 11.17 -13.01 7.49
C TYR A 205 11.72 -13.39 6.11
N LEU A 206 11.96 -12.39 5.26
CA LEU A 206 12.48 -12.60 3.90
C LEU A 206 13.96 -13.00 3.88
N ASN A 207 14.70 -12.70 4.97
CA ASN A 207 16.13 -12.99 5.08
C ASN A 207 16.41 -13.85 6.32
N LYS A 208 16.09 -15.11 6.20
CA LYS A 208 16.23 -16.10 7.27
C LYS A 208 17.57 -16.03 7.98
N GLY A 209 17.56 -15.80 9.30
CA GLY A 209 18.74 -15.78 10.16
C GLY A 209 19.42 -14.40 10.26
N VAL A 210 18.95 -13.38 9.55
CA VAL A 210 19.42 -11.99 9.71
C VAL A 210 18.69 -11.34 10.88
N GLY A 211 19.45 -10.81 11.85
CA GLY A 211 18.93 -10.06 12.98
C GLY A 211 18.79 -8.57 12.64
N ILE A 212 17.62 -7.99 12.80
CA ILE A 212 17.36 -6.57 12.57
C ILE A 212 16.84 -5.96 13.87
N SER A 213 17.56 -5.00 14.46
CA SER A 213 17.13 -4.28 15.65
C SER A 213 16.65 -2.87 15.29
N LEU A 214 15.53 -2.46 15.87
CA LEU A 214 15.00 -1.10 15.77
C LEU A 214 14.88 -0.49 17.18
N THR A 215 15.55 0.64 17.39
CA THR A 215 15.53 1.38 18.65
C THR A 215 15.01 2.79 18.42
N ASP A 216 14.05 3.24 19.24
CA ASP A 216 13.58 4.62 19.32
C ASP A 216 14.12 5.24 20.61
N GLU A 217 14.90 6.31 20.49
CA GLU A 217 15.50 7.04 21.62
C GLU A 217 14.73 8.32 21.98
N ARG A 218 13.59 8.59 21.31
CA ARG A 218 12.82 9.81 21.53
C ARG A 218 12.14 9.78 22.88
N GLU A 219 12.16 10.91 23.56
CA GLU A 219 11.63 11.05 24.91
C GLU A 219 10.14 10.72 25.00
N GLY A 220 9.78 9.80 25.91
CA GLY A 220 8.42 9.29 26.07
C GLY A 220 7.96 8.28 25.01
N GLN A 221 8.86 7.87 24.11
CA GLN A 221 8.61 6.86 23.06
C GLN A 221 9.68 5.77 23.06
N GLU A 222 10.55 5.74 24.09
CA GLU A 222 11.68 4.82 24.15
C GLU A 222 11.22 3.37 23.99
N LYS A 223 11.69 2.73 22.94
CA LYS A 223 11.32 1.36 22.57
C LYS A 223 12.46 0.71 21.81
N SER A 224 12.68 -0.58 22.03
CA SER A 224 13.65 -1.37 21.27
C SER A 224 13.11 -2.76 21.02
N GLU A 225 13.13 -3.20 19.78
CA GLU A 225 12.74 -4.53 19.34
C GLU A 225 13.81 -5.12 18.43
N THR A 226 13.98 -6.46 18.51
CA THR A 226 14.85 -7.20 17.58
C THR A 226 14.01 -8.21 16.83
N PHE A 227 14.07 -8.15 15.51
CA PHE A 227 13.39 -9.04 14.59
C PHE A 227 14.40 -10.07 14.07
N LEU A 228 14.14 -11.34 14.34
CA LEU A 228 14.97 -12.45 13.88
C LEU A 228 14.05 -13.63 13.56
N ALA A 229 13.94 -13.97 12.30
CA ALA A 229 13.15 -15.12 11.85
C ALA A 229 14.07 -16.29 11.50
N ARG A 230 13.96 -17.37 12.25
CA ARG A 230 14.72 -18.62 11.98
C ARG A 230 14.00 -19.54 11.00
N GLY A 231 12.68 -19.48 10.94
CA GLY A 231 11.84 -20.22 10.00
C GLY A 231 11.50 -19.46 8.72
N GLY A 232 11.93 -18.19 8.58
CA GLY A 232 11.77 -17.40 7.35
C GLY A 232 10.30 -17.25 6.94
N LEU A 233 9.97 -17.57 5.68
CA LEU A 233 8.61 -17.42 5.15
C LEU A 233 7.57 -18.31 5.84
N GLN A 234 7.97 -19.44 6.41
CA GLN A 234 7.04 -20.27 7.19
C GLN A 234 6.56 -19.53 8.45
N GLU A 235 7.47 -18.87 9.18
CA GLU A 235 7.12 -18.03 10.33
C GLU A 235 6.28 -16.82 9.89
N MET A 236 6.55 -16.24 8.72
CA MET A 236 5.74 -15.14 8.18
C MET A 236 4.29 -15.57 7.93
N VAL A 237 4.07 -16.74 7.31
CA VAL A 237 2.72 -17.28 7.09
C VAL A 237 2.01 -17.58 8.41
N GLN A 238 2.72 -18.14 9.40
CA GLN A 238 2.15 -18.35 10.74
C GLN A 238 1.76 -17.04 11.42
N PHE A 239 2.61 -16.01 11.32
CA PHE A 239 2.34 -14.68 11.84
C PHE A 239 1.10 -14.04 11.16
N LEU A 240 0.98 -14.14 9.83
CA LEU A 240 -0.16 -13.65 9.07
C LEU A 240 -1.46 -14.40 9.46
N ASN A 241 -1.37 -15.70 9.74
CA ASN A 241 -2.48 -16.53 10.16
C ASN A 241 -2.73 -16.50 11.68
N ALA A 242 -1.96 -15.74 12.46
CA ALA A 242 -2.08 -15.75 13.93
C ALA A 242 -3.50 -15.38 14.45
N ARG A 243 -4.28 -14.67 13.64
CA ARG A 243 -5.66 -14.23 13.93
C ARG A 243 -6.73 -15.04 13.18
N SER A 244 -6.32 -16.04 12.43
CA SER A 244 -7.20 -16.94 11.67
C SER A 244 -7.06 -18.36 12.23
N LYS A 245 -8.02 -19.21 11.95
CA LYS A 245 -7.93 -20.62 12.35
C LYS A 245 -7.37 -21.45 11.20
N PRO A 246 -6.11 -21.90 11.25
CA PRO A 246 -5.54 -22.76 10.22
C PRO A 246 -6.31 -24.08 10.09
N LEU A 247 -6.53 -24.53 8.86
CA LEU A 247 -7.18 -25.79 8.56
C LEU A 247 -6.23 -26.99 8.65
N HIS A 248 -4.94 -26.74 8.56
CA HIS A 248 -3.87 -27.74 8.72
C HIS A 248 -2.71 -27.14 9.52
N ALA A 249 -2.02 -27.95 10.32
CA ALA A 249 -1.00 -27.49 11.25
C ALA A 249 0.29 -27.03 10.53
N GLU A 250 0.70 -27.76 9.50
CA GLU A 250 1.94 -27.50 8.79
C GLU A 250 1.75 -26.44 7.70
N VAL A 251 2.71 -25.51 7.58
CA VAL A 251 2.80 -24.60 6.45
C VAL A 251 3.41 -25.36 5.28
N VAL A 252 2.76 -25.33 4.12
CA VAL A 252 3.34 -25.85 2.87
C VAL A 252 4.52 -24.97 2.49
N TYR A 253 5.69 -25.58 2.29
CA TYR A 253 6.92 -24.83 2.03
C TYR A 253 7.69 -25.43 0.86
N ILE A 254 8.09 -24.58 -0.05
CA ILE A 254 8.90 -24.90 -1.22
C ILE A 254 10.06 -23.91 -1.26
N ASP A 255 11.29 -24.41 -1.34
CA ASP A 255 12.51 -23.59 -1.50
C ASP A 255 13.39 -24.31 -2.53
N THR A 256 13.64 -23.65 -3.66
CA THR A 256 14.39 -24.22 -4.78
C THR A 256 14.96 -23.15 -5.69
N THR A 257 15.86 -23.54 -6.56
CA THR A 257 16.36 -22.73 -7.67
C THR A 257 16.00 -23.42 -8.98
N HIS A 258 15.39 -22.67 -9.91
CA HIS A 258 15.02 -23.14 -11.24
C HIS A 258 15.44 -22.10 -12.28
N ASP A 259 16.26 -22.48 -13.27
CA ASP A 259 16.80 -21.59 -14.30
C ASP A 259 17.48 -20.33 -13.71
N ASP A 260 18.34 -20.52 -12.70
CA ASP A 260 19.02 -19.45 -11.93
C ASP A 260 18.09 -18.48 -11.18
N ILE A 261 16.79 -18.76 -11.12
CA ILE A 261 15.81 -18.02 -10.34
C ILE A 261 15.59 -18.75 -9.02
N GLY A 262 15.92 -18.09 -7.90
CA GLY A 262 15.56 -18.60 -6.57
C GLY A 262 14.07 -18.41 -6.34
N ILE A 263 13.38 -19.47 -5.93
CA ILE A 263 11.92 -19.48 -5.70
C ILE A 263 11.65 -20.05 -4.34
N GLU A 264 11.11 -19.22 -3.45
CA GLU A 264 10.70 -19.58 -2.10
C GLU A 264 9.21 -19.29 -1.92
N ILE A 265 8.43 -20.29 -1.55
CA ILE A 265 6.97 -20.22 -1.41
C ILE A 265 6.57 -20.84 -0.09
N ALA A 266 5.79 -20.12 0.69
CA ALA A 266 5.15 -20.66 1.90
C ALA A 266 3.67 -20.34 1.87
N PHE A 267 2.80 -21.30 2.19
CA PHE A 267 1.37 -21.04 2.27
C PHE A 267 0.63 -21.98 3.23
N GLN A 268 -0.52 -21.53 3.70
CA GLN A 268 -1.40 -22.27 4.58
C GLN A 268 -2.85 -21.86 4.34
N TYR A 269 -3.78 -22.79 4.44
CA TYR A 269 -5.21 -22.50 4.37
C TYR A 269 -5.81 -22.29 5.75
N ASN A 270 -6.74 -21.35 5.86
CA ASN A 270 -7.51 -21.06 7.06
C ASN A 270 -9.03 -21.16 6.79
N ASP A 271 -9.84 -21.03 7.83
CA ASP A 271 -11.30 -21.13 7.74
C ASP A 271 -11.97 -19.86 7.16
N GLY A 272 -11.21 -18.79 6.94
CA GLY A 272 -11.68 -17.55 6.33
C GLY A 272 -12.05 -17.67 4.85
N TYR A 273 -12.49 -16.57 4.25
CA TYR A 273 -12.97 -16.52 2.87
C TYR A 273 -12.12 -15.63 1.96
N ASN A 274 -11.16 -14.91 2.52
CA ASN A 274 -10.29 -13.99 1.80
C ASN A 274 -9.04 -14.70 1.28
N GLU A 275 -8.50 -14.18 0.17
CA GLU A 275 -7.18 -14.51 -0.35
C GLU A 275 -6.19 -13.47 0.20
N ASN A 276 -5.14 -13.91 0.88
CA ASN A 276 -4.05 -13.10 1.39
C ASN A 276 -2.74 -13.59 0.78
N VAL A 277 -2.34 -13.03 -0.35
CA VAL A 277 -1.12 -13.42 -1.07
C VAL A 277 -0.17 -12.24 -1.17
N PHE A 278 1.01 -12.39 -0.59
CA PHE A 278 2.08 -11.39 -0.62
C PHE A 278 3.21 -11.87 -1.51
N SER A 279 3.67 -11.02 -2.40
CA SER A 279 4.70 -11.38 -3.36
C SER A 279 5.88 -10.42 -3.32
N PHE A 280 7.09 -10.99 -3.42
CA PHE A 280 8.35 -10.27 -3.29
C PHE A 280 9.32 -10.66 -4.41
N VAL A 281 10.09 -9.67 -4.85
CA VAL A 281 11.19 -9.87 -5.79
C VAL A 281 12.43 -9.20 -5.21
N ASN A 282 13.48 -9.98 -4.91
CA ASN A 282 14.71 -9.48 -4.27
C ASN A 282 14.39 -8.63 -3.01
N ASN A 283 13.51 -9.13 -2.15
CA ASN A 283 13.00 -8.48 -0.93
C ASN A 283 12.13 -7.22 -1.15
N ILE A 284 11.82 -6.86 -2.40
CA ILE A 284 10.94 -5.74 -2.72
C ILE A 284 9.49 -6.27 -2.79
N ASN A 285 8.59 -5.64 -2.07
CA ASN A 285 7.17 -5.97 -2.11
C ASN A 285 6.56 -5.53 -3.45
N THR A 286 6.07 -6.51 -4.22
CA THR A 286 5.42 -6.28 -5.51
C THR A 286 3.89 -6.31 -5.33
N HIS A 287 3.34 -5.27 -4.70
CA HIS A 287 1.92 -5.24 -4.35
C HIS A 287 0.98 -5.24 -5.56
N GLU A 288 1.43 -4.79 -6.73
CA GLU A 288 0.72 -4.94 -8.01
C GLU A 288 0.99 -6.30 -8.68
N GLY A 289 1.72 -7.20 -8.00
CA GLY A 289 2.01 -8.54 -8.50
C GLY A 289 3.05 -8.58 -9.60
N GLY A 290 2.72 -9.30 -10.69
CA GLY A 290 3.59 -9.51 -11.84
C GLY A 290 3.68 -10.98 -12.22
N THR A 291 4.62 -11.31 -13.11
CA THR A 291 4.76 -12.63 -13.73
C THR A 291 4.94 -13.76 -12.70
N HIS A 292 5.70 -13.55 -11.62
CA HIS A 292 5.88 -14.53 -10.55
C HIS A 292 4.57 -14.87 -9.84
N LEU A 293 3.74 -13.86 -9.51
CA LEU A 293 2.44 -14.06 -8.89
C LEU A 293 1.47 -14.75 -9.84
N THR A 294 1.46 -14.39 -11.12
CA THR A 294 0.67 -15.06 -12.17
C THR A 294 1.06 -16.53 -12.28
N GLY A 295 2.36 -16.84 -12.30
CA GLY A 295 2.87 -18.21 -12.31
C GLY A 295 2.44 -19.03 -11.09
N PHE A 296 2.49 -18.44 -9.89
CA PHE A 296 2.02 -19.05 -8.66
C PHE A 296 0.52 -19.35 -8.71
N LYS A 297 -0.33 -18.36 -9.01
CA LYS A 297 -1.79 -18.50 -9.05
C LYS A 297 -2.24 -19.54 -10.09
N SER A 298 -1.65 -19.50 -11.28
CA SER A 298 -1.97 -20.45 -12.34
C SER A 298 -1.47 -21.87 -12.02
N GLY A 299 -0.25 -21.99 -11.50
CA GLY A 299 0.33 -23.27 -11.07
C GLY A 299 -0.47 -23.92 -9.95
N LEU A 300 -0.80 -23.16 -8.90
CA LEU A 300 -1.61 -23.63 -7.78
C LEU A 300 -2.97 -24.16 -8.26
N THR A 301 -3.68 -23.38 -9.08
CA THR A 301 -4.99 -23.77 -9.61
C THR A 301 -4.91 -25.04 -10.45
N ARG A 302 -3.88 -25.16 -11.28
CA ARG A 302 -3.64 -26.33 -12.13
C ARG A 302 -3.37 -27.57 -11.29
N VAL A 303 -2.46 -27.49 -10.33
CA VAL A 303 -2.09 -28.63 -9.48
C VAL A 303 -3.27 -29.14 -8.65
N ILE A 304 -4.04 -28.25 -8.05
CA ILE A 304 -5.22 -28.64 -7.25
C ILE A 304 -6.27 -29.33 -8.13
N ASN A 305 -6.55 -28.80 -9.35
CA ASN A 305 -7.46 -29.47 -10.28
C ASN A 305 -6.96 -30.84 -10.75
N GLN A 306 -5.64 -30.99 -10.98
CA GLN A 306 -5.04 -32.29 -11.34
C GLN A 306 -5.16 -33.30 -10.18
N TYR A 307 -4.88 -32.85 -8.96
CA TYR A 307 -4.98 -33.71 -7.79
C TYR A 307 -6.44 -34.11 -7.50
N LEU A 308 -7.40 -33.20 -7.66
CA LEU A 308 -8.84 -33.47 -7.56
C LEU A 308 -9.25 -34.62 -8.51
N GLY A 309 -8.80 -34.58 -9.77
CA GLY A 309 -9.12 -35.61 -10.78
C GLY A 309 -8.66 -37.00 -10.41
N ARG A 310 -7.56 -37.17 -9.67
CA ARG A 310 -6.99 -38.46 -9.25
C ARG A 310 -7.28 -38.84 -7.79
N SER A 311 -7.84 -37.94 -7.00
CA SER A 311 -8.19 -38.19 -5.60
C SER A 311 -9.33 -39.21 -5.43
N SER A 312 -9.50 -39.74 -4.22
CA SER A 312 -10.58 -40.70 -3.89
C SER A 312 -11.93 -40.05 -3.54
N ILE A 313 -12.09 -38.76 -3.81
CA ILE A 313 -13.30 -37.97 -3.53
C ILE A 313 -14.47 -38.41 -4.43
N ASN A 314 -15.71 -38.13 -4.01
CA ASN A 314 -16.94 -38.54 -4.71
C ASN A 314 -16.94 -38.16 -6.20
N LYS A 315 -17.47 -39.05 -7.05
CA LYS A 315 -17.46 -38.90 -8.50
C LYS A 315 -18.07 -37.56 -8.99
N LYS A 316 -19.11 -37.04 -8.33
CA LYS A 316 -19.72 -35.72 -8.62
C LYS A 316 -18.79 -34.56 -8.38
N ASP A 317 -17.91 -34.67 -7.39
CA ASP A 317 -16.96 -33.58 -7.04
C ASP A 317 -15.73 -33.61 -7.94
N LYS A 318 -15.37 -34.78 -8.51
CA LYS A 318 -14.30 -34.90 -9.52
C LYS A 318 -14.61 -34.18 -10.86
N GLU A 319 -15.89 -34.06 -11.19
CA GLU A 319 -16.35 -33.39 -12.40
C GLU A 319 -16.39 -31.86 -12.24
N ALA A 320 -16.25 -31.34 -10.99
CA ALA A 320 -16.21 -29.91 -10.72
C ALA A 320 -14.88 -29.32 -11.21
N LYS A 321 -14.95 -28.37 -12.15
CA LYS A 321 -13.80 -27.55 -12.53
C LYS A 321 -13.68 -26.39 -11.56
N LEU A 322 -12.67 -26.43 -10.69
CA LEU A 322 -12.39 -25.37 -9.74
C LEU A 322 -11.78 -24.16 -10.47
N SER A 323 -12.32 -22.97 -10.23
CA SER A 323 -11.72 -21.70 -10.67
C SER A 323 -10.55 -21.31 -9.77
N GLY A 324 -9.78 -20.31 -10.19
CA GLY A 324 -8.71 -19.73 -9.39
C GLY A 324 -9.23 -19.24 -8.03
N ASP A 325 -10.32 -18.50 -8.02
CA ASP A 325 -10.97 -17.98 -6.80
C ASP A 325 -11.39 -19.11 -5.84
N ASP A 326 -11.93 -20.23 -6.37
CA ASP A 326 -12.32 -21.36 -5.53
C ASP A 326 -11.11 -21.98 -4.82
N VAL A 327 -9.98 -22.05 -5.53
CA VAL A 327 -8.74 -22.64 -5.00
C VAL A 327 -8.06 -21.70 -4.00
N ARG A 328 -8.22 -20.40 -4.13
CA ARG A 328 -7.55 -19.42 -3.26
C ARG A 328 -8.41 -18.90 -2.10
N GLU A 329 -9.67 -19.38 -1.96
CA GLU A 329 -10.50 -19.03 -0.80
C GLU A 329 -9.87 -19.54 0.51
N GLY A 330 -9.59 -18.61 1.43
CA GLY A 330 -8.95 -18.90 2.72
C GLY A 330 -7.44 -19.19 2.62
N LEU A 331 -6.80 -18.83 1.51
CA LEU A 331 -5.36 -18.98 1.31
C LEU A 331 -4.60 -17.81 1.94
N THR A 332 -3.60 -18.10 2.76
CA THR A 332 -2.53 -17.17 3.12
C THR A 332 -1.23 -17.68 2.51
N ALA A 333 -0.60 -16.90 1.66
CA ALA A 333 0.62 -17.29 0.96
C ALA A 333 1.64 -16.15 0.89
N VAL A 334 2.91 -16.50 0.93
CA VAL A 334 4.04 -15.62 0.68
C VAL A 334 4.90 -16.26 -0.40
N LEU A 335 5.16 -15.46 -1.45
CA LEU A 335 6.02 -15.83 -2.57
C LEU A 335 7.20 -14.88 -2.61
N SER A 336 8.42 -15.39 -2.54
CA SER A 336 9.66 -14.63 -2.72
C SER A 336 10.46 -15.21 -3.87
N VAL A 337 10.78 -14.38 -4.86
CA VAL A 337 11.67 -14.79 -5.95
C VAL A 337 12.95 -13.96 -5.93
N LYS A 338 14.07 -14.62 -6.23
CA LYS A 338 15.39 -14.00 -6.35
C LYS A 338 15.79 -14.04 -7.82
N VAL A 339 15.83 -12.87 -8.45
CA VAL A 339 16.09 -12.70 -9.89
C VAL A 339 17.32 -11.85 -10.08
N HIS A 340 18.23 -12.25 -10.97
CA HIS A 340 19.47 -11.52 -11.23
C HIS A 340 19.23 -10.13 -11.82
N GLU A 341 18.37 -10.03 -12.83
CA GLU A 341 18.06 -8.79 -13.55
C GLU A 341 16.55 -8.58 -13.57
N PRO A 342 15.91 -8.18 -12.47
CA PRO A 342 14.49 -7.98 -12.44
C PRO A 342 14.09 -6.73 -13.23
N GLN A 343 13.07 -6.88 -14.06
CA GLN A 343 12.47 -5.81 -14.84
C GLN A 343 11.14 -5.43 -14.20
N PHE A 344 11.05 -4.21 -13.72
CA PHE A 344 9.82 -3.72 -13.08
C PHE A 344 9.08 -2.74 -13.98
N GLU A 345 7.76 -2.73 -13.87
CA GLU A 345 6.93 -1.70 -14.47
C GLU A 345 7.04 -0.42 -13.60
N GLY A 346 7.96 0.49 -13.96
CA GLY A 346 8.15 1.77 -13.28
C GLY A 346 9.18 1.79 -12.15
N GLN A 347 9.48 3.02 -11.67
CA GLN A 347 10.50 3.30 -10.67
C GLN A 347 10.15 2.78 -9.27
N THR A 348 8.87 2.70 -8.95
CA THR A 348 8.37 2.23 -7.65
C THR A 348 8.49 0.71 -7.45
N LYS A 349 8.89 -0.03 -8.50
CA LYS A 349 9.15 -1.48 -8.48
C LYS A 349 7.96 -2.33 -7.99
N THR A 350 6.74 -1.88 -8.24
CA THR A 350 5.51 -2.48 -7.71
C THR A 350 5.07 -3.74 -8.42
N LYS A 351 5.51 -3.95 -9.69
CA LYS A 351 5.12 -5.06 -10.54
C LYS A 351 6.29 -5.63 -11.33
N LEU A 352 6.46 -6.96 -11.31
CA LEU A 352 7.50 -7.65 -12.07
C LEU A 352 7.06 -7.94 -13.51
N GLY A 353 7.92 -7.60 -14.49
CA GLY A 353 7.66 -7.80 -15.92
C GLY A 353 8.37 -8.99 -16.57
N ASN A 354 9.36 -9.61 -15.93
CA ASN A 354 10.15 -10.72 -16.48
C ASN A 354 9.29 -11.93 -16.89
N SER A 355 9.11 -12.19 -18.17
CA SER A 355 8.24 -13.27 -18.66
C SER A 355 8.73 -14.68 -18.31
N GLU A 356 10.04 -14.89 -18.23
CA GLU A 356 10.66 -16.16 -17.88
C GLU A 356 10.33 -16.62 -16.46
N VAL A 357 10.10 -15.68 -15.54
CA VAL A 357 9.79 -15.98 -14.14
C VAL A 357 8.42 -16.67 -13.99
N GLU A 358 7.44 -16.32 -14.82
CA GLU A 358 6.13 -17.00 -14.82
C GLU A 358 6.27 -18.49 -15.12
N GLY A 359 7.06 -18.82 -16.15
CA GLY A 359 7.34 -20.20 -16.54
C GLY A 359 8.05 -20.99 -15.45
N ALA A 360 9.10 -20.39 -14.86
CA ALA A 360 9.88 -21.01 -13.78
C ALA A 360 9.00 -21.31 -12.54
N VAL A 361 8.25 -20.33 -12.05
CA VAL A 361 7.35 -20.51 -10.90
C VAL A 361 6.27 -21.55 -11.20
N THR A 362 5.66 -21.50 -12.40
CA THR A 362 4.65 -22.49 -12.81
C THR A 362 5.22 -23.90 -12.84
N SER A 363 6.46 -24.08 -13.33
CA SER A 363 7.13 -25.38 -13.39
C SER A 363 7.42 -25.92 -12.00
N VAL A 364 7.95 -25.09 -11.11
CA VAL A 364 8.21 -25.45 -9.70
C VAL A 364 6.92 -25.84 -8.99
N MET A 365 5.84 -25.08 -9.17
CA MET A 365 4.54 -25.43 -8.59
C MET A 365 4.03 -26.78 -9.11
N ASN A 366 4.11 -27.02 -10.41
CA ASN A 366 3.66 -28.28 -11.00
C ASN A 366 4.45 -29.49 -10.50
N GLU A 367 5.74 -29.35 -10.27
CA GLU A 367 6.59 -30.45 -9.82
C GLU A 367 6.52 -30.64 -8.30
N LEU A 368 6.91 -29.59 -7.55
CA LEU A 368 7.14 -29.74 -6.10
C LEU A 368 5.85 -29.74 -5.31
N LEU A 369 4.84 -28.96 -5.70
CA LEU A 369 3.56 -29.00 -5.02
C LEU A 369 2.82 -30.33 -5.28
N ASN A 370 2.86 -30.88 -6.50
CA ASN A 370 2.28 -32.21 -6.74
C ASN A 370 2.92 -33.28 -5.84
N ARG A 371 4.26 -33.26 -5.74
CA ARG A 371 4.99 -34.17 -4.85
C ARG A 371 4.55 -33.99 -3.40
N TYR A 372 4.50 -32.76 -2.91
CA TYR A 372 4.08 -32.44 -1.56
C TYR A 372 2.67 -32.98 -1.25
N LEU A 373 1.71 -32.77 -2.16
CA LEU A 373 0.33 -33.23 -1.96
C LEU A 373 0.23 -34.76 -1.96
N ASP A 374 1.04 -35.45 -2.78
CA ASP A 374 1.11 -36.92 -2.78
C ASP A 374 1.71 -37.48 -1.48
N GLU A 375 2.70 -36.78 -0.91
CA GLU A 375 3.32 -37.12 0.38
C GLU A 375 2.44 -36.76 1.59
N HIS A 376 1.56 -35.77 1.47
CA HIS A 376 0.71 -35.27 2.54
C HIS A 376 -0.80 -35.34 2.19
N PRO A 377 -1.37 -36.54 1.98
CA PRO A 377 -2.74 -36.70 1.47
C PRO A 377 -3.82 -36.12 2.41
N LYS A 378 -3.54 -36.00 3.71
CA LYS A 378 -4.46 -35.37 4.67
C LYS A 378 -4.58 -33.87 4.40
N VAL A 379 -3.46 -33.19 4.20
CA VAL A 379 -3.42 -31.76 3.87
C VAL A 379 -4.07 -31.52 2.52
N ALA A 380 -3.73 -32.33 1.51
CA ALA A 380 -4.31 -32.28 0.18
C ALA A 380 -5.85 -32.38 0.20
N ASN A 381 -6.41 -33.33 0.96
CA ASN A 381 -7.85 -33.50 1.09
C ASN A 381 -8.51 -32.27 1.75
N ILE A 382 -7.91 -31.68 2.79
CA ILE A 382 -8.41 -30.46 3.45
C ILE A 382 -8.48 -29.30 2.44
N ILE A 383 -7.42 -29.09 1.68
CA ILE A 383 -7.34 -28.03 0.66
C ILE A 383 -8.43 -28.23 -0.39
N ILE A 384 -8.60 -29.46 -0.89
CA ILE A 384 -9.60 -29.77 -1.92
C ILE A 384 -11.03 -29.61 -1.37
N GLU A 385 -11.31 -30.05 -0.16
CA GLU A 385 -12.63 -29.88 0.46
C GLU A 385 -12.98 -28.41 0.62
N LYS A 386 -12.01 -27.57 1.00
CA LYS A 386 -12.18 -26.12 1.07
C LYS A 386 -12.51 -25.54 -0.31
N ALA A 387 -11.75 -25.89 -1.35
CA ALA A 387 -11.96 -25.42 -2.72
C ALA A 387 -13.30 -25.88 -3.31
N ILE A 388 -13.72 -27.14 -3.06
CA ILE A 388 -15.04 -27.66 -3.48
C ILE A 388 -16.15 -26.88 -2.77
N SER A 389 -16.00 -26.61 -1.46
CA SER A 389 -16.99 -25.82 -0.70
C SER A 389 -17.13 -24.41 -1.27
N ALA A 390 -16.03 -23.76 -1.65
CA ALA A 390 -16.01 -22.47 -2.30
C ALA A 390 -16.71 -22.50 -3.67
N SER A 391 -16.39 -23.50 -4.50
CA SER A 391 -17.01 -23.69 -5.82
C SER A 391 -18.52 -23.88 -5.73
N ARG A 392 -19.00 -24.70 -4.80
CA ARG A 392 -20.44 -24.90 -4.56
C ARG A 392 -21.14 -23.61 -4.15
N ALA A 393 -20.51 -22.81 -3.29
CA ALA A 393 -21.05 -21.53 -2.87
C ALA A 393 -21.13 -20.53 -4.04
N ARG A 394 -20.08 -20.45 -4.86
CA ARG A 394 -20.02 -19.62 -6.05
C ARG A 394 -21.10 -20.01 -7.07
N GLU A 395 -21.28 -21.32 -7.33
CA GLU A 395 -22.34 -21.80 -8.22
C GLU A 395 -23.74 -21.48 -7.69
N ALA A 396 -23.99 -21.63 -6.39
CA ALA A 396 -25.25 -21.26 -5.77
C ALA A 396 -25.53 -19.76 -5.92
N ALA A 397 -24.53 -18.91 -5.69
CA ALA A 397 -24.62 -17.46 -5.90
C ALA A 397 -24.91 -17.09 -7.36
N ARG A 398 -24.24 -17.78 -8.32
CA ARG A 398 -24.48 -17.56 -9.75
C ARG A 398 -25.90 -17.96 -10.15
N LYS A 399 -26.38 -19.13 -9.71
CA LYS A 399 -27.77 -19.56 -9.97
C LYS A 399 -28.78 -18.58 -9.40
N ALA A 400 -28.59 -18.08 -8.19
CA ALA A 400 -29.46 -17.07 -7.58
C ALA A 400 -29.47 -15.77 -8.39
N ARG A 401 -28.30 -15.33 -8.89
CA ARG A 401 -28.15 -14.15 -9.73
C ARG A 401 -28.87 -14.31 -11.08
N ASP A 402 -28.69 -15.47 -11.75
CA ASP A 402 -29.30 -15.75 -13.03
C ASP A 402 -30.83 -15.84 -12.95
N LEU A 403 -31.38 -16.36 -11.84
CA LEU A 403 -32.81 -16.36 -11.56
C LEU A 403 -33.37 -14.94 -11.36
N THR A 404 -32.61 -14.09 -10.67
CA THR A 404 -32.98 -12.65 -10.48
C THR A 404 -32.91 -11.89 -11.79
N ARG A 405 -31.86 -12.14 -12.59
CA ARG A 405 -31.66 -11.50 -13.92
C ARG A 405 -32.76 -11.88 -14.92
N LYS A 406 -33.24 -13.13 -14.91
CA LYS A 406 -34.38 -13.55 -15.72
C LYS A 406 -35.69 -12.87 -15.34
N LYS A 407 -35.86 -12.49 -14.06
CA LYS A 407 -37.01 -11.68 -13.61
C LYS A 407 -36.89 -10.21 -13.99
N SER A 408 -35.66 -9.66 -14.13
CA SER A 408 -35.40 -8.25 -14.50
C SER A 408 -35.19 -8.03 -15.98
N ALA A 409 -35.22 -9.08 -16.82
CA ALA A 409 -35.02 -8.97 -18.28
C ALA A 409 -36.13 -8.20 -19.03
N LEU A 410 -37.15 -7.73 -18.31
CA LEU A 410 -38.21 -6.83 -18.82
C LEU A 410 -37.92 -5.34 -18.55
N ASP A 411 -36.87 -5.01 -17.79
CA ASP A 411 -36.45 -3.62 -17.56
C ASP A 411 -35.24 -3.27 -18.45
N VAL A 412 -35.48 -2.37 -19.38
CA VAL A 412 -34.51 -1.79 -20.32
C VAL A 412 -33.57 -0.86 -19.54
N GLY A 413 -32.37 -1.34 -19.21
CA GLY A 413 -31.30 -0.53 -18.63
C GLY A 413 -30.47 -1.30 -17.59
N ASN A 414 -29.21 -1.64 -17.91
CA ASN A 414 -28.32 -2.42 -17.05
C ASN A 414 -27.84 -1.69 -15.76
N LEU A 415 -28.27 -0.46 -15.51
CA LEU A 415 -27.84 0.34 -14.37
C LEU A 415 -28.81 0.25 -13.20
N PRO A 416 -28.30 0.35 -11.93
CA PRO A 416 -29.16 0.34 -10.76
C PRO A 416 -30.17 1.51 -10.80
N GLY A 417 -31.44 1.25 -10.53
CA GLY A 417 -32.47 2.28 -10.53
C GLY A 417 -32.27 3.43 -9.53
N LYS A 418 -31.42 3.19 -8.52
CA LYS A 418 -31.00 4.22 -7.54
C LYS A 418 -29.87 5.13 -8.05
N LEU A 419 -29.11 4.71 -9.06
CA LEU A 419 -27.99 5.48 -9.57
C LEU A 419 -28.50 6.69 -10.36
N ALA A 420 -28.15 7.88 -9.90
CA ALA A 420 -28.28 9.10 -10.67
C ALA A 420 -26.99 9.32 -11.46
N ASP A 421 -26.92 8.77 -12.68
CA ASP A 421 -25.73 8.80 -13.51
C ASP A 421 -25.39 10.18 -14.06
N CYS A 422 -24.15 10.36 -14.56
CA CYS A 422 -23.69 11.56 -15.24
C CYS A 422 -23.85 11.43 -16.77
N SER A 423 -23.75 12.56 -17.48
CA SER A 423 -23.96 12.61 -18.92
C SER A 423 -22.71 12.27 -19.73
N LEU A 424 -21.52 12.51 -19.18
CA LEU A 424 -20.24 12.16 -19.82
C LEU A 424 -20.00 10.66 -19.72
N SER A 425 -19.35 10.12 -20.73
CA SER A 425 -18.96 8.71 -20.82
C SER A 425 -17.46 8.45 -20.67
N ASP A 426 -16.64 9.52 -20.61
CA ASP A 426 -15.21 9.40 -20.39
C ASP A 426 -14.93 9.17 -18.89
N PRO A 427 -14.45 7.96 -18.48
CA PRO A 427 -14.24 7.63 -17.07
C PRO A 427 -13.26 8.58 -16.36
N VAL A 428 -12.27 9.13 -17.07
CA VAL A 428 -11.26 10.05 -16.53
C VAL A 428 -11.90 11.33 -15.99
N LEU A 429 -12.96 11.78 -16.63
CA LEU A 429 -13.68 13.00 -16.26
C LEU A 429 -14.84 12.75 -15.31
N CYS A 430 -15.25 11.49 -15.11
CA CYS A 430 -16.43 11.12 -14.36
C CYS A 430 -16.11 10.77 -12.90
N GLU A 431 -17.02 11.16 -12.00
CA GLU A 431 -16.94 10.95 -10.57
C GLU A 431 -18.19 10.21 -10.06
N LEU A 432 -18.03 9.18 -9.23
CA LEU A 432 -19.11 8.48 -8.55
C LEU A 432 -19.05 8.80 -7.06
N TYR A 433 -20.13 9.37 -6.53
CA TYR A 433 -20.32 9.55 -5.09
C TYR A 433 -21.14 8.39 -4.53
N LEU A 434 -20.57 7.65 -3.60
CA LEU A 434 -21.28 6.69 -2.74
C LEU A 434 -21.72 7.45 -1.50
N VAL A 435 -23.02 7.71 -1.40
CA VAL A 435 -23.59 8.63 -0.39
C VAL A 435 -24.39 7.85 0.64
N GLU A 436 -24.15 8.12 1.93
CA GLU A 436 -24.89 7.53 3.00
C GLU A 436 -26.32 8.09 3.08
N GLY A 437 -27.29 7.19 2.99
CA GLY A 437 -28.71 7.51 3.17
C GLY A 437 -29.39 8.19 1.98
N ASP A 438 -30.71 8.04 1.93
CA ASP A 438 -31.54 8.62 0.86
C ASP A 438 -31.68 10.16 1.01
N SER A 439 -31.62 10.71 2.23
CA SER A 439 -31.74 12.15 2.48
C SER A 439 -30.54 12.92 1.92
N ALA A 440 -29.32 12.53 2.33
CA ALA A 440 -28.10 13.12 1.81
C ALA A 440 -27.92 12.83 0.31
N GLY A 441 -28.28 11.63 -0.15
CA GLY A 441 -28.34 11.28 -1.57
C GLY A 441 -29.27 12.17 -2.38
N GLY A 442 -30.41 12.58 -1.82
CA GLY A 442 -31.34 13.53 -2.42
C GLY A 442 -30.75 14.93 -2.57
N SER A 443 -30.13 15.46 -1.51
CA SER A 443 -29.44 16.76 -1.55
C SER A 443 -28.25 16.74 -2.54
N ALA A 444 -27.45 15.68 -2.53
CA ALA A 444 -26.32 15.50 -3.45
C ALA A 444 -26.79 15.42 -4.92
N LYS A 445 -27.87 14.68 -5.19
CA LYS A 445 -28.47 14.58 -6.53
C LYS A 445 -28.97 15.93 -7.05
N MET A 446 -29.49 16.79 -6.19
CA MET A 446 -29.94 18.13 -6.57
C MET A 446 -28.78 19.11 -6.76
N GLY A 447 -27.76 19.04 -5.89
CA GLY A 447 -26.62 19.95 -5.89
C GLY A 447 -25.51 19.62 -6.91
N ARG A 448 -25.44 18.39 -7.41
CA ARG A 448 -24.34 17.90 -8.26
C ARG A 448 -24.23 18.58 -9.63
N ASN A 449 -23.07 18.54 -10.23
CA ASN A 449 -22.91 18.77 -11.66
C ASN A 449 -23.27 17.49 -12.43
N ARG A 450 -24.42 17.53 -13.12
CA ARG A 450 -24.95 16.36 -13.86
C ARG A 450 -24.10 15.92 -15.04
N ASN A 451 -23.16 16.73 -15.50
CA ASN A 451 -22.32 16.37 -16.63
C ASN A 451 -21.34 15.26 -16.25
N PHE A 452 -20.68 15.37 -15.09
CA PHE A 452 -19.58 14.48 -14.72
C PHE A 452 -19.72 13.83 -13.33
N GLN A 453 -20.74 14.18 -12.53
CA GLN A 453 -20.94 13.60 -11.20
C GLN A 453 -22.15 12.68 -11.18
N ALA A 454 -21.90 11.42 -10.82
CA ALA A 454 -22.93 10.42 -10.55
C ALA A 454 -23.13 10.26 -9.04
N ILE A 455 -24.38 10.00 -8.59
CA ILE A 455 -24.72 9.80 -7.18
C ILE A 455 -25.37 8.44 -7.01
N LEU A 456 -24.84 7.65 -6.10
CA LEU A 456 -25.40 6.38 -5.66
C LEU A 456 -25.71 6.45 -4.15
N PRO A 457 -26.95 6.63 -3.73
CA PRO A 457 -27.31 6.56 -2.33
C PRO A 457 -27.30 5.11 -1.84
N LEU A 458 -26.71 4.87 -0.65
CA LEU A 458 -26.63 3.58 0.01
C LEU A 458 -27.64 3.54 1.16
N ARG A 459 -28.42 2.47 1.27
CA ARG A 459 -29.41 2.30 2.33
C ARG A 459 -28.84 1.48 3.48
N GLY A 460 -28.35 2.18 4.49
CA GLY A 460 -27.83 1.56 5.71
C GLY A 460 -26.47 0.88 5.53
N LYS A 461 -26.12 0.06 6.51
CA LYS A 461 -24.82 -0.62 6.58
C LYS A 461 -24.75 -1.77 5.57
N ILE A 462 -23.71 -1.80 4.76
CA ILE A 462 -23.43 -2.95 3.88
C ILE A 462 -22.95 -4.14 4.70
N ILE A 463 -23.01 -5.33 4.11
CA ILE A 463 -22.49 -6.54 4.74
C ILE A 463 -20.96 -6.43 4.98
N ASN A 464 -20.52 -6.91 6.15
CA ASN A 464 -19.08 -7.03 6.42
C ASN A 464 -18.47 -8.18 5.61
N VAL A 465 -17.72 -7.84 4.58
CA VAL A 465 -17.12 -8.83 3.66
C VAL A 465 -15.94 -9.59 4.26
N GLU A 466 -15.38 -9.11 5.36
CA GLU A 466 -14.33 -9.83 6.10
C GLU A 466 -14.87 -11.13 6.71
N LYS A 467 -16.14 -11.14 7.12
CA LYS A 467 -16.82 -12.26 7.77
C LYS A 467 -17.74 -13.08 6.85
N ALA A 468 -17.97 -12.60 5.64
CA ALA A 468 -19.00 -13.16 4.78
C ALA A 468 -18.40 -13.89 3.59
N ARG A 469 -18.96 -15.10 3.32
CA ARG A 469 -18.65 -15.82 2.09
C ARG A 469 -19.13 -15.03 0.86
N ILE A 470 -18.48 -15.26 -0.27
CA ILE A 470 -18.74 -14.54 -1.51
C ILE A 470 -20.20 -14.66 -1.99
N ASP A 471 -20.87 -15.79 -1.75
CA ASP A 471 -22.26 -15.97 -2.08
C ASP A 471 -23.18 -15.03 -1.29
N LYS A 472 -22.92 -14.82 -0.01
CA LYS A 472 -23.63 -13.84 0.83
C LYS A 472 -23.31 -12.40 0.41
N VAL A 473 -22.04 -12.12 0.12
CA VAL A 473 -21.59 -10.81 -0.39
C VAL A 473 -22.36 -10.47 -1.66
N LEU A 474 -22.40 -11.38 -2.64
CA LEU A 474 -23.09 -11.17 -3.91
C LEU A 474 -24.63 -11.27 -3.81
N SER A 475 -25.18 -11.80 -2.72
CA SER A 475 -26.62 -11.76 -2.46
C SER A 475 -27.08 -10.42 -1.86
N ASN A 476 -26.14 -9.64 -1.28
CA ASN A 476 -26.45 -8.31 -0.73
C ASN A 476 -26.77 -7.32 -1.85
N GLU A 477 -27.92 -6.65 -1.77
CA GLU A 477 -28.43 -5.75 -2.81
C GLU A 477 -27.53 -4.52 -2.98
N GLU A 478 -27.09 -3.91 -1.87
CA GLU A 478 -26.25 -2.71 -1.91
C GLU A 478 -24.88 -3.01 -2.54
N ILE A 479 -24.25 -4.13 -2.19
CA ILE A 479 -22.99 -4.57 -2.80
C ILE A 479 -23.15 -4.79 -4.30
N ARG A 480 -24.20 -5.49 -4.75
CA ARG A 480 -24.47 -5.68 -6.17
C ARG A 480 -24.66 -4.35 -6.90
N THR A 481 -25.35 -3.43 -6.26
CA THR A 481 -25.59 -2.09 -6.79
C THR A 481 -24.28 -1.34 -6.98
N ILE A 482 -23.36 -1.39 -6.00
CA ILE A 482 -22.02 -0.78 -6.08
C ILE A 482 -21.21 -1.42 -7.23
N ILE A 483 -21.14 -2.76 -7.28
CA ILE A 483 -20.40 -3.48 -8.35
C ILE A 483 -20.93 -3.08 -9.73
N THR A 484 -22.25 -3.04 -9.91
CA THR A 484 -22.89 -2.70 -11.18
C THR A 484 -22.66 -1.23 -11.55
N ALA A 485 -22.68 -0.32 -10.58
CA ALA A 485 -22.44 1.11 -10.81
C ALA A 485 -20.99 1.37 -11.23
N ILE A 486 -20.00 0.74 -10.57
CA ILE A 486 -18.59 0.88 -10.91
C ILE A 486 -18.29 0.24 -12.27
N GLY A 487 -18.86 -0.92 -12.57
CA GLY A 487 -18.76 -1.59 -13.86
C GLY A 487 -17.52 -2.45 -14.08
N ALA A 488 -16.58 -2.46 -13.11
CA ALA A 488 -15.26 -3.12 -13.25
C ALA A 488 -15.25 -4.64 -12.95
N GLY A 489 -16.33 -5.21 -12.40
CA GLY A 489 -16.30 -6.58 -11.88
C GLY A 489 -15.66 -6.67 -10.49
N ILE A 490 -15.34 -7.87 -10.04
CA ILE A 490 -14.64 -8.14 -8.74
C ILE A 490 -13.70 -9.33 -8.90
N ARG A 491 -12.61 -9.36 -8.12
CA ARG A 491 -11.61 -10.45 -8.08
C ARG A 491 -11.11 -10.80 -9.50
N ASP A 492 -11.09 -12.12 -9.86
CA ASP A 492 -10.62 -12.58 -11.17
C ASP A 492 -11.43 -12.02 -12.37
N ASP A 493 -12.67 -11.58 -12.15
CA ASP A 493 -13.50 -10.92 -13.17
C ASP A 493 -13.28 -9.39 -13.22
N PHE A 494 -12.37 -8.85 -12.40
CA PHE A 494 -12.08 -7.41 -12.36
C PHE A 494 -11.33 -6.95 -13.60
N SER A 495 -11.73 -5.79 -14.13
CA SER A 495 -11.03 -5.11 -15.23
C SER A 495 -11.03 -3.61 -14.96
N LEU A 496 -9.84 -3.05 -14.75
CA LEU A 496 -9.67 -1.61 -14.50
C LEU A 496 -10.14 -0.77 -15.69
N GLU A 497 -9.92 -1.25 -16.92
CA GLU A 497 -10.35 -0.58 -18.15
C GLU A 497 -11.88 -0.47 -18.28
N SER A 498 -12.61 -1.38 -17.61
CA SER A 498 -14.08 -1.38 -17.59
C SER A 498 -14.67 -0.44 -16.54
N THR A 499 -13.82 0.23 -15.73
CA THR A 499 -14.25 1.15 -14.69
C THR A 499 -14.91 2.38 -15.30
N ARG A 500 -16.13 2.70 -14.86
CA ARG A 500 -16.92 3.81 -15.41
C ARG A 500 -16.54 5.18 -14.82
N TYR A 501 -15.81 5.22 -13.70
CA TYR A 501 -15.43 6.43 -12.99
C TYR A 501 -14.01 6.31 -12.44
N HIS A 502 -13.14 7.27 -12.77
CA HIS A 502 -11.78 7.31 -12.22
C HIS A 502 -11.70 8.08 -10.90
N LYS A 503 -12.84 8.55 -10.39
CA LYS A 503 -12.96 9.05 -9.01
C LYS A 503 -14.18 8.44 -8.35
N ILE A 504 -13.97 7.61 -7.36
CA ILE A 504 -15.02 7.00 -6.54
C ILE A 504 -14.88 7.63 -5.15
N ILE A 505 -15.87 8.42 -4.76
CA ILE A 505 -15.82 9.28 -3.58
C ILE A 505 -16.78 8.74 -2.54
N LEU A 506 -16.25 8.33 -1.38
CA LEU A 506 -17.05 7.93 -0.23
C LEU A 506 -17.49 9.17 0.52
N MET A 507 -18.79 9.43 0.57
CA MET A 507 -19.40 10.58 1.22
C MET A 507 -20.37 10.10 2.29
N VAL A 508 -19.89 10.02 3.52
CA VAL A 508 -20.59 9.50 4.70
C VAL A 508 -20.71 10.58 5.76
N ASP A 509 -21.65 10.41 6.68
CA ASP A 509 -21.86 11.32 7.80
C ASP A 509 -20.63 11.37 8.71
N ALA A 510 -20.45 12.48 9.44
CA ALA A 510 -19.31 12.69 10.34
C ALA A 510 -19.51 12.05 11.72
N ASP A 511 -20.48 11.17 11.88
CA ASP A 511 -20.80 10.46 13.11
C ASP A 511 -20.16 9.06 13.19
N VAL A 512 -20.42 8.34 14.27
CA VAL A 512 -19.89 6.98 14.50
C VAL A 512 -20.44 5.95 13.51
N ASP A 513 -21.68 6.11 13.06
CA ASP A 513 -22.30 5.22 12.09
C ASP A 513 -21.70 5.43 10.69
N GLY A 514 -21.50 6.69 10.27
CA GLY A 514 -20.81 7.02 9.02
C GLY A 514 -19.36 6.54 9.02
N ALA A 515 -18.64 6.66 10.14
CA ALA A 515 -17.28 6.10 10.27
C ALA A 515 -17.29 4.57 10.08
N HIS A 516 -18.29 3.86 10.61
CA HIS A 516 -18.46 2.43 10.42
C HIS A 516 -18.80 2.07 8.96
N ILE A 517 -19.72 2.80 8.31
CA ILE A 517 -20.06 2.59 6.89
C ILE A 517 -18.82 2.82 6.00
N ARG A 518 -18.05 3.86 6.27
CA ARG A 518 -16.78 4.11 5.58
C ARG A 518 -15.82 2.94 5.72
N THR A 519 -15.66 2.39 6.92
CA THR A 519 -14.80 1.24 7.17
C THR A 519 -15.29 0.00 6.42
N LEU A 520 -16.61 -0.27 6.40
CA LEU A 520 -17.19 -1.37 5.64
C LEU A 520 -16.96 -1.23 4.12
N LEU A 521 -17.13 -0.02 3.58
CA LEU A 521 -16.88 0.27 2.17
C LEU A 521 -15.41 0.11 1.81
N LEU A 522 -14.50 0.61 2.65
CA LEU A 522 -13.05 0.44 2.45
C LEU A 522 -12.66 -1.04 2.52
N THR A 523 -13.22 -1.81 3.47
CA THR A 523 -13.00 -3.26 3.55
C THR A 523 -13.48 -3.96 2.28
N PHE A 524 -14.65 -3.59 1.76
CA PHE A 524 -15.17 -4.15 0.51
C PHE A 524 -14.26 -3.84 -0.68
N LEU A 525 -13.85 -2.59 -0.85
CA LEU A 525 -12.97 -2.18 -1.94
C LEU A 525 -11.59 -2.86 -1.83
N PHE A 526 -11.01 -2.88 -0.65
CA PHE A 526 -9.71 -3.52 -0.40
C PHE A 526 -9.72 -5.03 -0.67
N ARG A 527 -10.82 -5.74 -0.31
CA ARG A 527 -10.92 -7.20 -0.47
C ARG A 527 -11.39 -7.66 -1.85
N GLN A 528 -12.18 -6.85 -2.56
CA GLN A 528 -12.84 -7.29 -3.79
C GLN A 528 -12.40 -6.52 -5.04
N MET A 529 -11.80 -5.34 -4.89
CA MET A 529 -11.37 -4.43 -5.97
C MET A 529 -10.10 -3.66 -5.56
N PRO A 530 -9.03 -4.32 -5.07
CA PRO A 530 -7.81 -3.64 -4.60
C PRO A 530 -7.19 -2.75 -5.67
N GLU A 531 -7.29 -3.12 -6.94
CA GLU A 531 -6.74 -2.39 -8.08
C GLU A 531 -7.32 -0.96 -8.22
N LEU A 532 -8.53 -0.71 -7.70
CA LEU A 532 -9.09 0.66 -7.67
C LEU A 532 -8.34 1.56 -6.68
N ILE A 533 -7.86 1.00 -5.58
CA ILE A 533 -7.07 1.73 -4.58
C ILE A 533 -5.66 1.97 -5.14
N GLU A 534 -5.06 0.96 -5.75
CA GLU A 534 -3.74 1.01 -6.38
C GLU A 534 -3.71 2.04 -7.52
N ALA A 535 -4.72 2.05 -8.39
CA ALA A 535 -4.88 3.06 -9.44
C ALA A 535 -5.18 4.47 -8.87
N GLY A 536 -5.46 4.57 -7.56
CA GLY A 536 -5.73 5.84 -6.91
C GLY A 536 -7.08 6.45 -7.27
N TYR A 537 -8.09 5.60 -7.50
CA TYR A 537 -9.44 6.06 -7.85
C TYR A 537 -10.35 6.25 -6.65
N ILE A 538 -9.92 5.87 -5.44
CA ILE A 538 -10.74 5.94 -4.23
C ILE A 538 -10.42 7.20 -3.42
N TYR A 539 -11.46 7.92 -3.04
CA TYR A 539 -11.37 9.17 -2.27
C TYR A 539 -12.38 9.21 -1.13
N LEU A 540 -12.03 9.94 -0.07
CA LEU A 540 -12.93 10.26 1.04
C LEU A 540 -13.29 11.74 0.95
N ALA A 541 -14.58 12.05 0.89
CA ALA A 541 -15.06 13.42 1.01
C ALA A 541 -14.83 13.94 2.43
N GLN A 542 -14.46 15.20 2.54
CA GLN A 542 -14.25 15.89 3.81
C GLN A 542 -15.32 17.00 3.94
N PRO A 543 -16.54 16.71 4.42
CA PRO A 543 -17.53 17.75 4.69
C PRO A 543 -17.12 18.58 5.91
N PRO A 544 -17.52 19.88 5.98
CA PRO A 544 -17.26 20.69 7.16
C PRO A 544 -18.12 20.23 8.35
N LEU A 545 -17.58 20.38 9.56
CA LEU A 545 -18.28 20.09 10.81
C LEU A 545 -19.11 21.25 11.32
N TYR A 546 -18.72 22.49 10.99
CA TYR A 546 -19.38 23.69 11.50
C TYR A 546 -19.69 24.67 10.37
N ARG A 547 -20.83 25.33 10.51
CA ARG A 547 -21.20 26.55 9.79
C ARG A 547 -21.20 27.72 10.77
N VAL A 548 -20.47 28.78 10.45
CA VAL A 548 -20.40 30.01 11.24
C VAL A 548 -20.94 31.15 10.37
N ALA A 549 -22.03 31.78 10.81
CA ALA A 549 -22.70 32.80 10.01
C ALA A 549 -22.95 34.07 10.82
N LYS A 550 -22.77 35.25 10.18
CA LYS A 550 -23.07 36.56 10.72
C LYS A 550 -23.73 37.43 9.65
N GLY A 551 -25.02 37.66 9.80
CA GLY A 551 -25.81 38.38 8.81
C GLY A 551 -25.87 37.61 7.48
N LYS A 552 -25.28 38.16 6.41
CA LYS A 552 -25.23 37.53 5.08
C LYS A 552 -23.93 36.75 4.80
N GLU A 553 -22.96 36.85 5.68
CA GLU A 553 -21.70 36.16 5.55
C GLU A 553 -21.79 34.78 6.20
N GLU A 554 -21.36 33.74 5.49
CA GLU A 554 -21.27 32.38 6.02
C GLU A 554 -19.91 31.78 5.66
N TYR A 555 -19.35 31.07 6.64
CA TYR A 555 -18.08 30.37 6.54
C TYR A 555 -18.24 28.96 7.09
N TYR A 556 -17.35 28.07 6.68
CA TYR A 556 -17.36 26.67 7.07
C TYR A 556 -16.05 26.34 7.76
N ALA A 557 -16.11 25.52 8.82
CA ALA A 557 -14.94 25.04 9.55
C ALA A 557 -14.95 23.51 9.63
N TYR A 558 -13.77 22.93 9.52
CA TYR A 558 -13.58 21.49 9.49
C TYR A 558 -13.18 20.92 10.85
N ASP A 559 -12.71 21.77 11.77
CA ASP A 559 -12.42 21.43 13.16
C ASP A 559 -12.82 22.55 14.13
N GLU A 560 -12.63 22.32 15.43
CA GLU A 560 -12.97 23.28 16.49
C GLU A 560 -12.06 24.51 16.46
N LYS A 561 -10.81 24.35 16.10
CA LYS A 561 -9.83 25.45 16.03
C LYS A 561 -10.21 26.42 14.92
N GLU A 562 -10.49 25.91 13.71
CA GLU A 562 -10.97 26.73 12.60
C GLU A 562 -12.29 27.46 12.95
N ARG A 563 -13.22 26.77 13.63
CA ARG A 563 -14.45 27.38 14.14
C ARG A 563 -14.15 28.56 15.05
N ASP A 564 -13.28 28.39 16.02
CA ASP A 564 -12.95 29.42 17.02
C ASP A 564 -12.19 30.59 16.38
N ASP A 565 -11.30 30.31 15.42
CA ASP A 565 -10.62 31.33 14.63
C ASP A 565 -11.60 32.13 13.77
N LEU A 566 -12.61 31.49 13.18
CA LEU A 566 -13.67 32.18 12.43
C LEU A 566 -14.53 33.06 13.33
N ILE A 567 -14.91 32.58 14.52
CA ILE A 567 -15.66 33.35 15.53
C ILE A 567 -14.87 34.59 15.92
N ALA A 568 -13.57 34.45 16.20
CA ALA A 568 -12.71 35.57 16.57
C ALA A 568 -12.61 36.62 15.43
N ARG A 569 -12.41 36.16 14.17
CA ARG A 569 -12.37 37.06 12.99
C ARG A 569 -13.68 37.82 12.75
N MET A 570 -14.82 37.18 13.02
CA MET A 570 -16.13 37.78 12.84
C MET A 570 -16.54 38.71 14.02
N GLY A 571 -15.66 38.94 14.98
CA GLY A 571 -15.88 39.83 16.12
C GLY A 571 -16.93 39.30 17.10
N GLY A 572 -16.95 37.99 17.33
CA GLY A 572 -17.90 37.30 18.21
C GLY A 572 -17.75 37.63 19.69
N ASN A 573 -16.64 38.25 20.13
CA ASN A 573 -16.37 38.57 21.51
C ASN A 573 -16.93 39.93 21.98
N ASP A 574 -17.46 40.78 21.07
CA ASP A 574 -17.88 42.15 21.41
C ASP A 574 -19.34 42.30 21.89
N GLY A 575 -20.05 41.19 22.11
CA GLY A 575 -21.40 41.18 22.73
C GLY A 575 -22.52 41.90 21.94
N ARG A 576 -22.25 42.52 20.78
CA ARG A 576 -23.21 43.34 20.01
C ARG A 576 -23.81 42.70 18.77
N THR A 577 -23.26 41.59 18.28
CA THR A 577 -23.78 40.83 17.14
C THR A 577 -23.61 39.36 17.37
N SER A 578 -24.73 38.62 17.42
CA SER A 578 -24.72 37.16 17.59
C SER A 578 -24.18 36.47 16.33
N VAL A 579 -23.08 35.74 16.47
CA VAL A 579 -22.64 34.79 15.46
C VAL A 579 -23.46 33.54 15.59
N ASN A 580 -24.07 33.10 14.50
CA ASN A 580 -24.85 31.85 14.48
C ASN A 580 -23.92 30.69 14.13
N ILE A 581 -23.79 29.74 15.03
CA ILE A 581 -22.96 28.54 14.89
C ILE A 581 -23.90 27.34 14.76
N GLN A 582 -23.75 26.60 13.67
CA GLN A 582 -24.45 25.33 13.45
C GLN A 582 -23.40 24.22 13.35
N ARG A 583 -23.52 23.18 14.20
CA ARG A 583 -22.75 21.94 14.05
C ARG A 583 -23.58 21.00 13.18
N TYR A 584 -22.96 20.47 12.11
CA TYR A 584 -23.56 19.44 11.30
C TYR A 584 -23.28 18.07 11.91
N LYS A 585 -24.34 17.29 12.16
CA LYS A 585 -24.25 15.90 12.60
C LYS A 585 -24.23 14.93 11.43
N GLY A 586 -24.85 15.31 10.31
CA GLY A 586 -24.89 14.51 9.10
C GLY A 586 -25.09 15.36 7.84
N LEU A 587 -24.75 14.77 6.70
CA LEU A 587 -24.88 15.38 5.37
C LEU A 587 -26.33 15.73 5.00
N GLY A 588 -27.29 15.00 5.58
CA GLY A 588 -28.72 15.25 5.39
C GLY A 588 -29.22 16.59 5.96
N GLU A 589 -28.43 17.25 6.84
CA GLU A 589 -28.71 18.58 7.37
C GLU A 589 -28.31 19.72 6.42
N MET A 590 -27.48 19.39 5.40
CA MET A 590 -27.05 20.35 4.39
C MET A 590 -28.06 20.43 3.25
N ASN A 591 -28.39 21.65 2.84
CA ASN A 591 -29.14 21.84 1.61
C ASN A 591 -28.25 21.62 0.37
N PRO A 592 -28.80 21.46 -0.84
CA PRO A 592 -28.05 21.16 -2.05
C PRO A 592 -26.93 22.18 -2.36
N ASP A 593 -27.15 23.47 -2.14
CA ASP A 593 -26.17 24.52 -2.40
C ASP A 593 -24.99 24.48 -1.41
N GLN A 594 -25.28 24.20 -0.14
CA GLN A 594 -24.26 24.03 0.89
C GLN A 594 -23.39 22.82 0.59
N LEU A 595 -24.01 21.68 0.28
CA LEU A 595 -23.31 20.44 -0.04
C LEU A 595 -22.44 20.59 -1.31
N TRP A 596 -22.95 21.30 -2.32
CA TRP A 596 -22.16 21.64 -3.50
C TRP A 596 -20.92 22.45 -3.13
N LYS A 597 -21.10 23.62 -2.52
CA LYS A 597 -20.02 24.58 -2.22
C LYS A 597 -18.92 24.01 -1.32
N THR A 598 -19.26 23.10 -0.41
CA THR A 598 -18.32 22.61 0.60
C THR A 598 -17.68 21.26 0.27
N THR A 599 -18.43 20.39 -0.45
CA THR A 599 -18.05 18.97 -0.53
C THR A 599 -18.02 18.43 -1.96
N MET A 600 -18.73 19.07 -2.92
CA MET A 600 -18.86 18.52 -4.27
C MET A 600 -18.22 19.36 -5.37
N ASP A 601 -18.08 20.68 -5.19
CA ASP A 601 -17.44 21.56 -6.20
C ASP A 601 -15.94 21.26 -6.30
N PRO A 602 -15.43 20.85 -7.47
CA PRO A 602 -14.01 20.55 -7.67
C PRO A 602 -13.05 21.66 -7.28
N ASN A 603 -13.50 22.93 -7.28
CA ASN A 603 -12.67 24.09 -6.99
C ASN A 603 -12.53 24.36 -5.47
N THR A 604 -13.46 23.91 -4.65
CA THR A 604 -13.55 24.27 -3.23
C THR A 604 -13.55 23.08 -2.28
N ARG A 605 -13.91 21.90 -2.76
CA ARG A 605 -13.95 20.68 -1.95
C ARG A 605 -12.58 20.18 -1.53
N THR A 606 -12.52 19.53 -0.38
CA THR A 606 -11.35 18.77 0.07
C THR A 606 -11.63 17.27 -0.07
N LEU A 607 -10.75 16.54 -0.76
CA LEU A 607 -10.79 15.09 -0.90
C LEU A 607 -9.51 14.49 -0.33
N LEU A 608 -9.63 13.46 0.50
CA LEU A 608 -8.53 12.64 0.95
C LEU A 608 -8.40 11.42 0.01
N LYS A 609 -7.29 11.30 -0.68
CA LYS A 609 -7.00 10.12 -1.52
C LYS A 609 -6.66 8.93 -0.64
N VAL A 610 -7.26 7.78 -0.92
CA VAL A 610 -6.95 6.52 -0.21
C VAL A 610 -5.77 5.85 -0.90
N ASN A 611 -4.73 5.55 -0.14
CA ASN A 611 -3.54 4.82 -0.58
C ASN A 611 -3.28 3.66 0.39
N VAL A 612 -2.69 2.59 -0.11
CA VAL A 612 -2.13 1.49 0.70
C VAL A 612 -0.61 1.63 0.63
N GLU A 613 0.00 2.01 1.75
CA GLU A 613 1.47 2.15 1.87
C GLU A 613 2.12 0.80 2.20
N ASP A 614 1.43 -0.04 2.97
CA ASP A 614 1.85 -1.37 3.40
C ASP A 614 0.64 -2.31 3.35
N ALA A 615 0.66 -3.24 2.40
CA ALA A 615 -0.44 -4.18 2.19
C ALA A 615 -0.59 -5.18 3.34
N VAL A 616 0.51 -5.59 3.97
CA VAL A 616 0.50 -6.51 5.12
C VAL A 616 -0.12 -5.83 6.33
N LEU A 617 0.29 -4.59 6.61
CA LEU A 617 -0.28 -3.82 7.71
C LEU A 617 -1.76 -3.51 7.47
N ALA A 618 -2.14 -3.14 6.25
CA ALA A 618 -3.54 -2.90 5.89
C ALA A 618 -4.40 -4.16 6.10
N ASP A 619 -3.91 -5.34 5.67
CA ASP A 619 -4.57 -6.62 5.90
C ASP A 619 -4.80 -6.88 7.40
N GLN A 620 -3.77 -6.72 8.23
CA GLN A 620 -3.86 -6.90 9.68
C GLN A 620 -4.84 -5.93 10.34
N ILE A 621 -4.88 -4.68 9.89
CA ILE A 621 -5.81 -3.67 10.41
C ILE A 621 -7.25 -4.07 10.06
N PHE A 622 -7.53 -4.48 8.81
CA PHE A 622 -8.86 -4.94 8.42
C PHE A 622 -9.27 -6.21 9.17
N GLN A 623 -8.38 -7.19 9.34
CA GLN A 623 -8.65 -8.38 10.17
C GLN A 623 -8.92 -8.00 11.64
N THR A 624 -8.16 -7.07 12.21
CA THR A 624 -8.34 -6.61 13.59
C THR A 624 -9.69 -5.91 13.79
N LEU A 625 -10.00 -4.97 12.90
CA LEU A 625 -11.19 -4.12 13.06
C LEU A 625 -12.48 -4.84 12.62
N MET A 626 -12.41 -5.64 11.57
CA MET A 626 -13.56 -6.20 10.88
C MET A 626 -13.68 -7.73 11.01
N GLY A 627 -12.63 -8.43 11.49
CA GLY A 627 -12.60 -9.88 11.71
C GLY A 627 -13.50 -10.34 12.88
N ASP A 628 -13.55 -11.65 13.11
CA ASP A 628 -14.44 -12.25 14.12
C ASP A 628 -13.94 -12.05 15.55
N ASP A 629 -12.63 -11.99 15.77
CA ASP A 629 -12.02 -11.86 17.09
C ASP A 629 -12.30 -10.51 17.73
N VAL A 630 -12.85 -10.54 18.94
CA VAL A 630 -13.21 -9.34 19.69
C VAL A 630 -12.01 -8.78 20.45
N GLU A 631 -11.18 -9.65 21.02
CA GLU A 631 -10.08 -9.25 21.92
C GLU A 631 -9.01 -8.39 21.22
N PRO A 632 -8.50 -8.73 20.02
CA PRO A 632 -7.56 -7.88 19.30
C PRO A 632 -8.14 -6.50 18.96
N ARG A 633 -9.44 -6.44 18.64
CA ARG A 633 -10.14 -5.19 18.37
C ARG A 633 -10.23 -4.32 19.62
N ARG A 634 -10.56 -4.92 20.77
CA ARG A 634 -10.61 -4.22 22.05
C ARG A 634 -9.25 -3.62 22.39
N GLN A 635 -8.19 -4.42 22.30
CA GLN A 635 -6.82 -3.98 22.55
C GLN A 635 -6.40 -2.83 21.62
N PHE A 636 -6.76 -2.92 20.33
CA PHE A 636 -6.51 -1.85 19.37
C PHE A 636 -7.22 -0.56 19.76
N ILE A 637 -8.50 -0.63 20.16
CA ILE A 637 -9.27 0.53 20.61
C ILE A 637 -8.66 1.14 21.86
N GLU A 638 -8.33 0.33 22.87
CA GLU A 638 -7.70 0.78 24.11
C GLU A 638 -6.35 1.47 23.87
N ALA A 639 -5.50 0.89 23.02
CA ALA A 639 -4.19 1.45 22.68
C ALA A 639 -4.28 2.79 21.93
N ASN A 640 -5.32 2.97 21.09
CA ASN A 640 -5.50 4.15 20.25
C ASN A 640 -6.49 5.18 20.82
N ALA A 641 -7.14 4.90 21.94
CA ALA A 641 -8.17 5.78 22.54
C ALA A 641 -7.66 7.22 22.80
N LYS A 642 -6.39 7.37 23.16
CA LYS A 642 -5.77 8.68 23.40
C LYS A 642 -5.62 9.57 22.15
N PHE A 643 -5.73 9.00 20.96
CA PHE A 643 -5.63 9.73 19.68
C PHE A 643 -7.00 10.13 19.12
N VAL A 644 -8.09 9.72 19.76
CA VAL A 644 -9.44 10.07 19.33
C VAL A 644 -9.73 11.52 19.75
N SER A 645 -9.88 12.39 18.75
CA SER A 645 -10.13 13.82 18.96
C SER A 645 -11.61 14.20 18.95
N ASN A 646 -12.48 13.36 18.37
CA ASN A 646 -13.91 13.65 18.19
C ASN A 646 -14.73 12.49 18.77
N LEU A 647 -14.93 12.48 20.08
CA LEU A 647 -15.95 11.62 20.70
C LEU A 647 -17.29 12.38 20.66
N ASP A 648 -18.28 11.78 20.05
CA ASP A 648 -19.67 12.24 20.15
C ASP A 648 -20.22 11.75 21.51
N VAL A 649 -20.01 12.56 22.55
CA VAL A 649 -20.46 12.28 23.92
C VAL A 649 -21.73 13.09 24.19
#